data_18db48d9de7ea31fca57b5844b70d507
#
_entry.id   18db48d9de7ea31fca57b5844b70d507
#
_cell.length_a   1.000
_cell.length_b   1.000
_cell.length_c   1.000
_cell.angle_alpha   90.00
_cell.angle_beta   90.00
_cell.angle_gamma   90.00
#
_symmetry.space_group_name_H-M   'P 1'
#
loop_
_entity.id
_entity.type
_entity.pdbx_description
1 polymer ?
#
loop_
_entity_poly.entity_id
_entity_poly.type
_entity_poly.pdbx_seq_one_letter_code
_entity_poly.pdbx_strand_id
1 'polypeptide(L)'
;MEGPANPGGFDSRQYYACRHIYYFMKNAVLQKKTAVYSGYRQLLLEIKESCRQILKEAAGKDAPVFCAITLGDKQELDPETQMRYQLAGIIHILAISGLHISILGMGLYNLLKKMGLGIWPAGIFSLGVMLQYGIMTGGSVSTMRAVTMFLIAMGARITGRIYDMMSALSVTAMMILVESPAYLLDSGFLLSFGCVLGMGLAAEKICVLAGAEKKWTKALVSPIALQLVTLPVMLKFFGEVSIAGFILNLLVLPSVGVVLTGGMAALLLGILSIPAAKLVILPARVLLLFYEYLCSLAGRSGWSTWIGGEPEIWQILVYYGFLITVLFMGQYIKEQLRKKKAVCEETELAEERAEAGCWKLYAIRITAGIFLAVGILILEYHPTGSLKVICLDVGQGDGILVETPEDHHFLIDGGSSSQSELGRYCLLPALKSQGISWLDGIFISHTDQDHINGVKELLEYMGKGLTTIRAGYLILPAWAERPDAWRELAEAAKTAGVKVVTAVKGDELPCGKVSFSVLWPEKNATGKDVNEEAMVMELSFGDFQMLFTGDIGADTEKKLLAAGGLEDVDCLKVGHHGSRYSTTEAFLEKIKPEVAIISCSLTNTYGHPSPETVERLKEAGSQVEYTMKNGAITVETDGRKLKIGRFRKD
;
A
#
# COMPACT_ATOMS: atom_id res chain seq x y z
N MET A 1 14.91 15.33 2.93
CA MET A 1 13.78 14.41 2.73
C MET A 1 12.89 14.47 3.95
N GLU A 2 11.60 14.48 3.77
CA GLU A 2 10.61 14.52 4.84
C GLU A 2 10.00 13.14 5.03
N GLY A 3 9.51 12.85 6.25
CA GLY A 3 8.70 11.68 6.52
C GLY A 3 7.32 11.81 5.86
N PRO A 4 6.45 10.79 5.99
CA PRO A 4 5.11 10.84 5.41
C PRO A 4 4.31 12.02 5.98
N ALA A 5 3.45 12.58 5.15
CA ALA A 5 2.60 13.71 5.55
C ALA A 5 1.19 13.25 5.93
N ASN A 6 0.78 12.05 5.46
CA ASN A 6 -0.56 11.51 5.62
C ASN A 6 -0.53 10.07 6.17
N PRO A 7 -1.59 9.61 6.84
CA PRO A 7 -1.77 8.21 7.20
C PRO A 7 -1.59 7.29 5.98
N GLY A 8 -0.93 6.16 6.15
CA GLY A 8 -0.63 5.23 5.06
C GLY A 8 0.39 5.75 4.03
N GLY A 9 0.88 6.98 4.17
CA GLY A 9 1.83 7.59 3.25
C GLY A 9 3.19 6.89 3.26
N PHE A 10 3.84 6.85 2.10
CA PHE A 10 5.16 6.22 1.95
C PHE A 10 6.26 7.04 2.65
N ASP A 11 7.00 6.42 3.57
CA ASP A 11 8.14 7.05 4.24
C ASP A 11 9.38 7.07 3.34
N SER A 12 9.47 8.12 2.52
CA SER A 12 10.61 8.34 1.64
C SER A 12 11.91 8.61 2.40
N ARG A 13 11.84 9.30 3.56
CA ARG A 13 13.01 9.59 4.39
C ARG A 13 13.67 8.29 4.87
N GLN A 14 12.87 7.37 5.43
CA GLN A 14 13.36 6.08 5.89
C GLN A 14 13.86 5.21 4.73
N TYR A 15 13.10 5.12 3.65
CA TYR A 15 13.45 4.33 2.46
C TYR A 15 14.80 4.72 1.86
N TYR A 16 15.07 6.02 1.75
CA TYR A 16 16.34 6.51 1.22
C TYR A 16 17.46 6.50 2.25
N ALA A 17 17.17 6.71 3.55
CA ALA A 17 18.16 6.60 4.62
C ALA A 17 18.77 5.20 4.68
N CYS A 18 17.99 4.13 4.49
CA CYS A 18 18.49 2.75 4.38
C CYS A 18 19.55 2.59 3.27
N ARG A 19 19.52 3.46 2.26
CA ARG A 19 20.43 3.46 1.10
C ARG A 19 21.52 4.53 1.19
N HIS A 20 21.71 5.13 2.38
CA HIS A 20 22.65 6.22 2.64
C HIS A 20 22.41 7.47 1.79
N ILE A 21 21.16 7.71 1.37
CA ILE A 21 20.74 8.89 0.63
C ILE A 21 19.94 9.77 1.58
N TYR A 22 20.48 10.92 1.98
CA TYR A 22 19.89 11.79 3.01
C TYR A 22 19.32 13.09 2.47
N TYR A 23 19.74 13.49 1.27
CA TYR A 23 19.35 14.76 0.66
C TYR A 23 18.84 14.55 -0.76
N PHE A 24 17.85 15.33 -1.12
CA PHE A 24 17.32 15.42 -2.47
C PHE A 24 17.46 16.86 -2.96
N MET A 25 18.14 17.08 -4.09
CA MET A 25 18.29 18.40 -4.68
C MET A 25 17.21 18.61 -5.75
N LYS A 26 16.35 19.60 -5.53
CA LYS A 26 15.36 20.05 -6.55
C LYS A 26 16.00 21.19 -7.37
N ASN A 27 15.68 21.24 -8.67
CA ASN A 27 16.13 22.30 -9.59
C ASN A 27 17.64 22.49 -9.65
N ALA A 28 18.40 21.40 -9.48
CA ALA A 28 19.86 21.45 -9.54
C ALA A 28 20.35 21.65 -10.98
N VAL A 29 21.23 22.63 -11.19
CA VAL A 29 21.88 22.88 -12.48
C VAL A 29 23.29 22.30 -12.45
N LEU A 30 23.58 21.39 -13.39
CA LEU A 30 24.90 20.78 -13.52
C LEU A 30 25.90 21.81 -14.01
N GLN A 31 26.79 22.33 -13.14
CA GLN A 31 27.81 23.30 -13.48
C GLN A 31 29.08 22.68 -14.08
N LYS A 32 29.46 21.49 -13.58
CA LYS A 32 30.69 20.83 -14.02
C LYS A 32 30.53 19.31 -13.96
N LYS A 33 30.98 18.63 -15.01
CA LYS A 33 31.02 17.17 -15.10
C LYS A 33 32.49 16.72 -15.14
N THR A 34 32.87 15.78 -14.26
CA THR A 34 34.18 15.11 -14.35
C THR A 34 34.05 13.81 -15.15
N ALA A 35 35.06 13.46 -15.90
CA ALA A 35 35.10 12.23 -16.71
C ALA A 35 35.51 10.99 -15.87
N VAL A 36 35.69 11.12 -14.56
CA VAL A 36 36.10 10.01 -13.69
C VAL A 36 34.88 9.16 -13.35
N TYR A 37 34.83 7.95 -13.87
CA TYR A 37 33.78 6.96 -13.57
C TYR A 37 34.41 5.56 -13.42
N SER A 38 33.70 4.66 -12.73
CA SER A 38 34.12 3.26 -12.60
C SER A 38 33.83 2.52 -13.91
N GLY A 39 34.88 2.11 -14.64
CA GLY A 39 34.73 1.33 -15.87
C GLY A 39 33.96 0.02 -15.65
N TYR A 40 34.12 -0.60 -14.49
CA TYR A 40 33.35 -1.78 -14.10
C TYR A 40 31.85 -1.50 -13.98
N ARG A 41 31.43 -0.42 -13.29
CA ARG A 41 30.03 -0.04 -13.19
C ARG A 41 29.44 0.33 -14.55
N GLN A 42 30.22 1.01 -15.37
CA GLN A 42 29.84 1.36 -16.74
C GLN A 42 29.57 0.11 -17.58
N LEU A 43 30.46 -0.88 -17.52
CA LEU A 43 30.28 -2.16 -18.21
C LEU A 43 29.01 -2.88 -17.79
N LEU A 44 28.70 -2.93 -16.49
CA LEU A 44 27.45 -3.54 -15.99
C LEU A 44 26.21 -2.80 -16.48
N LEU A 45 26.26 -1.46 -16.57
CA LEU A 45 25.15 -0.66 -17.12
C LEU A 45 24.95 -0.92 -18.62
N GLU A 46 26.04 -1.01 -19.39
CA GLU A 46 26.01 -1.32 -20.83
C GLU A 46 25.43 -2.73 -21.08
N ILE A 47 25.84 -3.73 -20.29
CA ILE A 47 25.27 -5.08 -20.34
C ILE A 47 23.78 -5.03 -20.02
N LYS A 48 23.38 -4.33 -18.96
CA LYS A 48 21.97 -4.21 -18.56
C LYS A 48 21.13 -3.55 -19.65
N GLU A 49 21.66 -2.49 -20.29
CA GLU A 49 20.98 -1.79 -21.37
C GLU A 49 20.86 -2.67 -22.63
N SER A 50 21.92 -3.39 -23.00
CA SER A 50 21.88 -4.37 -24.10
C SER A 50 20.84 -5.46 -23.84
N CYS A 51 20.76 -5.98 -22.61
CA CYS A 51 19.74 -6.94 -22.21
C CYS A 51 18.31 -6.35 -22.32
N ARG A 52 18.12 -5.08 -21.91
CA ARG A 52 16.85 -4.39 -22.04
C ARG A 52 16.42 -4.28 -23.51
N GLN A 53 17.33 -3.90 -24.40
CA GLN A 53 17.06 -3.81 -25.84
C GLN A 53 16.63 -5.16 -26.43
N ILE A 54 17.36 -6.24 -26.10
CA ILE A 54 17.00 -7.59 -26.53
C ILE A 54 15.57 -7.96 -26.07
N LEU A 55 15.24 -7.70 -24.81
CA LEU A 55 13.89 -7.98 -24.30
C LEU A 55 12.82 -7.12 -24.96
N LYS A 56 13.09 -5.85 -25.25
CA LYS A 56 12.17 -4.98 -26.00
C LYS A 56 11.86 -5.54 -27.39
N GLU A 57 12.87 -6.00 -28.10
CA GLU A 57 12.69 -6.59 -29.43
C GLU A 57 12.05 -7.98 -29.40
N ALA A 58 12.34 -8.79 -28.37
CA ALA A 58 11.85 -10.15 -28.24
C ALA A 58 10.41 -10.23 -27.67
N ALA A 59 10.10 -9.45 -26.63
CA ALA A 59 8.84 -9.52 -25.91
C ALA A 59 7.83 -8.41 -26.29
N GLY A 60 8.27 -7.34 -26.93
CA GLY A 60 7.38 -6.23 -27.33
C GLY A 60 6.71 -5.57 -26.12
N LYS A 61 5.39 -5.50 -26.10
CA LYS A 61 4.63 -4.87 -25.01
C LYS A 61 4.84 -5.49 -23.63
N ASP A 62 5.24 -6.76 -23.57
CA ASP A 62 5.44 -7.49 -22.32
C ASP A 62 6.87 -7.28 -21.77
N ALA A 63 7.75 -6.57 -22.53
CA ALA A 63 9.15 -6.35 -22.18
C ALA A 63 9.36 -5.69 -20.80
N PRO A 64 8.58 -4.69 -20.35
CA PRO A 64 8.74 -4.09 -19.02
C PRO A 64 8.60 -5.12 -17.88
N VAL A 65 7.67 -6.07 -18.01
CA VAL A 65 7.47 -7.13 -17.03
C VAL A 65 8.65 -8.10 -17.03
N PHE A 66 9.17 -8.49 -18.22
CA PHE A 66 10.38 -9.30 -18.31
C PHE A 66 11.60 -8.57 -17.75
N CYS A 67 11.78 -7.27 -18.02
CA CYS A 67 12.86 -6.46 -17.45
C CYS A 67 12.77 -6.42 -15.91
N ALA A 68 11.57 -6.27 -15.34
CA ALA A 68 11.38 -6.31 -13.90
C ALA A 68 11.76 -7.67 -13.30
N ILE A 69 11.31 -8.78 -13.91
CA ILE A 69 11.56 -10.14 -13.44
C ILE A 69 13.02 -10.57 -13.62
N THR A 70 13.65 -10.26 -14.78
CA THR A 70 14.98 -10.76 -15.12
C THR A 70 16.13 -9.82 -14.75
N LEU A 71 15.93 -8.49 -14.85
CA LEU A 71 16.95 -7.48 -14.64
C LEU A 71 16.73 -6.62 -13.38
N GLY A 72 15.60 -6.82 -12.67
CA GLY A 72 15.20 -6.00 -11.53
C GLY A 72 14.85 -4.56 -11.92
N ASP A 73 14.61 -4.31 -13.21
CA ASP A 73 14.36 -2.98 -13.75
C ASP A 73 12.84 -2.71 -13.89
N LYS A 74 12.35 -1.77 -13.10
CA LYS A 74 10.92 -1.40 -13.05
C LYS A 74 10.62 -0.03 -13.68
N GLN A 75 11.61 0.61 -14.30
CA GLN A 75 11.47 2.00 -14.76
C GLN A 75 10.37 2.19 -15.81
N GLU A 76 10.21 1.22 -16.71
CA GLU A 76 9.20 1.26 -17.78
C GLU A 76 7.94 0.47 -17.45
N LEU A 77 7.82 -0.03 -16.20
CA LEU A 77 6.66 -0.82 -15.81
C LEU A 77 5.47 0.10 -15.57
N ASP A 78 4.40 -0.14 -16.32
CA ASP A 78 3.16 0.61 -16.24
C ASP A 78 2.57 0.61 -14.81
N PRO A 79 2.19 1.80 -14.28
CA PRO A 79 1.58 1.93 -12.97
C PRO A 79 0.33 1.06 -12.75
N GLU A 80 -0.54 0.95 -13.76
CA GLU A 80 -1.74 0.11 -13.68
C GLU A 80 -1.38 -1.37 -13.52
N THR A 81 -0.37 -1.84 -14.25
CA THR A 81 0.14 -3.21 -14.12
C THR A 81 0.70 -3.47 -12.71
N GLN A 82 1.41 -2.51 -12.12
CA GLN A 82 1.88 -2.63 -10.74
C GLN A 82 0.72 -2.74 -9.75
N MET A 83 -0.27 -1.85 -9.85
CA MET A 83 -1.46 -1.86 -8.99
C MET A 83 -2.24 -3.18 -9.13
N ARG A 84 -2.42 -3.67 -10.35
CA ARG A 84 -3.10 -4.93 -10.67
C ARG A 84 -2.40 -6.14 -10.05
N TYR A 85 -1.07 -6.20 -10.13
CA TYR A 85 -0.27 -7.26 -9.51
C TYR A 85 -0.22 -7.16 -7.99
N GLN A 86 -0.26 -5.93 -7.44
CA GLN A 86 -0.36 -5.70 -6.00
C GLN A 86 -1.68 -6.21 -5.45
N LEU A 87 -2.80 -5.78 -6.05
CA LEU A 87 -4.15 -6.21 -5.68
C LEU A 87 -4.30 -7.74 -5.77
N ALA A 88 -3.74 -8.35 -6.80
CA ALA A 88 -3.72 -9.80 -6.98
C ALA A 88 -2.73 -10.54 -6.04
N GLY A 89 -1.92 -9.83 -5.24
CA GLY A 89 -0.95 -10.40 -4.30
C GLY A 89 0.26 -11.09 -4.95
N ILE A 90 0.53 -10.80 -6.22
CA ILE A 90 1.66 -11.40 -6.97
C ILE A 90 2.76 -10.39 -7.32
N ILE A 91 2.69 -9.16 -6.79
CA ILE A 91 3.69 -8.10 -7.08
C ILE A 91 5.13 -8.52 -6.74
N HIS A 92 5.30 -9.45 -5.82
CA HIS A 92 6.60 -9.96 -5.40
C HIS A 92 7.37 -10.70 -6.52
N ILE A 93 6.69 -11.19 -7.58
CA ILE A 93 7.36 -11.78 -8.75
C ILE A 93 8.13 -10.75 -9.58
N LEU A 94 7.73 -9.46 -9.50
CA LEU A 94 8.42 -8.34 -10.14
C LEU A 94 9.67 -7.89 -9.37
N ALA A 95 9.98 -8.54 -8.27
CA ALA A 95 11.19 -8.30 -7.50
C ALA A 95 12.08 -9.54 -7.57
N ILE A 96 13.39 -9.32 -7.66
CA ILE A 96 14.34 -10.44 -7.62
C ILE A 96 14.31 -11.06 -6.23
N SER A 97 13.90 -12.31 -6.17
CA SER A 97 13.69 -13.08 -4.94
C SER A 97 14.68 -14.22 -4.78
N GLY A 98 14.64 -14.90 -3.63
CA GLY A 98 15.40 -16.11 -3.39
C GLY A 98 15.13 -17.22 -4.41
N LEU A 99 13.91 -17.28 -4.95
CA LEU A 99 13.54 -18.24 -5.99
C LEU A 99 14.31 -17.96 -7.29
N HIS A 100 14.43 -16.69 -7.69
CA HIS A 100 15.19 -16.28 -8.88
C HIS A 100 16.66 -16.67 -8.75
N ILE A 101 17.29 -16.31 -7.64
CA ILE A 101 18.71 -16.64 -7.38
C ILE A 101 18.92 -18.16 -7.30
N SER A 102 17.99 -18.90 -6.69
CA SER A 102 18.08 -20.36 -6.62
C SER A 102 17.94 -21.02 -7.98
N ILE A 103 16.97 -20.62 -8.80
CA ILE A 103 16.77 -21.18 -10.14
C ILE A 103 17.97 -20.89 -11.02
N LEU A 104 18.44 -19.64 -11.08
CA LEU A 104 19.55 -19.25 -11.93
C LEU A 104 20.88 -19.83 -11.43
N GLY A 105 21.19 -19.67 -10.15
CA GLY A 105 22.47 -20.08 -9.57
C GLY A 105 22.63 -21.59 -9.52
N MET A 106 21.60 -22.33 -9.02
CA MET A 106 21.65 -23.80 -9.01
C MET A 106 21.48 -24.39 -10.41
N GLY A 107 20.69 -23.74 -11.29
CA GLY A 107 20.58 -24.12 -12.69
C GLY A 107 21.92 -24.04 -13.40
N LEU A 108 22.64 -22.93 -13.24
CA LEU A 108 23.98 -22.75 -13.79
C LEU A 108 24.97 -23.77 -13.22
N TYR A 109 25.01 -23.94 -11.89
CA TYR A 109 25.86 -24.94 -11.24
C TYR A 109 25.61 -26.35 -11.79
N ASN A 110 24.33 -26.76 -11.87
CA ASN A 110 23.97 -28.08 -12.37
C ASN A 110 24.32 -28.27 -13.86
N LEU A 111 24.17 -27.22 -14.66
CA LEU A 111 24.58 -27.22 -16.08
C LEU A 111 26.09 -27.46 -16.21
N LEU A 112 26.90 -26.68 -15.48
CA LEU A 112 28.37 -26.83 -15.48
C LEU A 112 28.80 -28.23 -15.01
N LYS A 113 28.12 -28.78 -14.01
CA LYS A 113 28.34 -30.18 -13.56
C LYS A 113 28.02 -31.18 -14.66
N LYS A 114 26.93 -31.01 -15.41
CA LYS A 114 26.57 -31.87 -16.55
C LYS A 114 27.59 -31.74 -17.70
N MET A 115 28.22 -30.58 -17.86
CA MET A 115 29.31 -30.36 -18.81
C MET A 115 30.64 -30.99 -18.36
N GLY A 116 30.70 -31.65 -17.21
CA GLY A 116 31.87 -32.36 -16.71
C GLY A 116 32.79 -31.55 -15.78
N LEU A 117 32.43 -30.31 -15.41
CA LEU A 117 33.23 -29.54 -14.46
C LEU A 117 33.16 -30.16 -13.06
N GLY A 118 34.28 -30.10 -12.33
CA GLY A 118 34.37 -30.50 -10.92
C GLY A 118 33.46 -29.64 -10.02
N ILE A 119 33.25 -30.09 -8.77
CA ILE A 119 32.40 -29.37 -7.78
C ILE A 119 32.94 -27.95 -7.52
N TRP A 120 34.27 -27.84 -7.33
CA TRP A 120 34.94 -26.57 -7.03
C TRP A 120 34.83 -25.55 -8.17
N PRO A 121 35.27 -25.84 -9.42
CA PRO A 121 35.20 -24.85 -10.48
C PRO A 121 33.77 -24.48 -10.85
N ALA A 122 32.83 -25.44 -10.88
CA ALA A 122 31.42 -25.16 -11.14
C ALA A 122 30.81 -24.28 -10.04
N GLY A 123 31.17 -24.54 -8.78
CA GLY A 123 30.69 -23.74 -7.64
C GLY A 123 31.24 -22.33 -7.64
N ILE A 124 32.56 -22.15 -7.79
CA ILE A 124 33.20 -20.83 -7.80
C ILE A 124 32.69 -19.98 -8.97
N PHE A 125 32.54 -20.57 -10.15
CA PHE A 125 32.00 -19.84 -11.30
C PHE A 125 30.55 -19.41 -11.07
N SER A 126 29.69 -20.29 -10.53
CA SER A 126 28.29 -19.95 -10.22
C SER A 126 28.19 -18.88 -9.14
N LEU A 127 29.06 -18.89 -8.12
CA LEU A 127 29.17 -17.84 -7.10
C LEU A 127 29.51 -16.48 -7.73
N GLY A 128 30.54 -16.46 -8.59
CA GLY A 128 30.96 -15.24 -9.29
C GLY A 128 29.84 -14.63 -10.14
N VAL A 129 29.15 -15.47 -10.93
CA VAL A 129 28.04 -15.01 -11.78
C VAL A 129 26.88 -14.49 -10.94
N MET A 130 26.49 -15.16 -9.85
CA MET A 130 25.40 -14.70 -8.99
C MET A 130 25.72 -13.43 -8.23
N LEU A 131 26.97 -13.22 -7.84
CA LEU A 131 27.42 -11.99 -7.23
C LEU A 131 27.31 -10.82 -8.22
N GLN A 132 27.81 -11.01 -9.47
CA GLN A 132 27.72 -10.01 -10.53
C GLN A 132 26.26 -9.70 -10.88
N TYR A 133 25.42 -10.72 -10.97
CA TYR A 133 23.99 -10.57 -11.21
C TYR A 133 23.32 -9.74 -10.09
N GLY A 134 23.64 -10.02 -8.81
CA GLY A 134 23.13 -9.25 -7.68
C GLY A 134 23.52 -7.76 -7.74
N ILE A 135 24.77 -7.46 -8.11
CA ILE A 135 25.27 -6.08 -8.29
C ILE A 135 24.56 -5.39 -9.46
N MET A 136 24.46 -6.06 -10.63
CA MET A 136 23.83 -5.54 -11.83
C MET A 136 22.35 -5.19 -11.62
N THR A 137 21.65 -5.97 -10.79
CA THR A 137 20.20 -5.81 -10.52
C THR A 137 19.88 -4.76 -9.44
N GLY A 138 20.90 -4.04 -8.96
CA GLY A 138 20.75 -2.90 -8.05
C GLY A 138 20.69 -3.25 -6.56
N GLY A 139 20.97 -4.52 -6.16
CA GLY A 139 21.19 -4.91 -4.77
C GLY A 139 20.05 -4.59 -3.80
N SER A 140 18.78 -4.83 -4.19
CA SER A 140 17.69 -4.69 -3.24
C SER A 140 17.89 -5.62 -2.02
N VAL A 141 17.29 -5.31 -0.87
CA VAL A 141 17.41 -6.12 0.36
C VAL A 141 17.09 -7.60 0.10
N SER A 142 16.03 -7.87 -0.66
CA SER A 142 15.66 -9.24 -1.05
C SER A 142 16.73 -9.91 -1.91
N THR A 143 17.35 -9.15 -2.83
CA THR A 143 18.45 -9.63 -3.67
C THR A 143 19.70 -9.89 -2.84
N MET A 144 20.11 -8.95 -1.98
CA MET A 144 21.26 -9.10 -1.08
C MET A 144 21.10 -10.34 -0.19
N ARG A 145 19.93 -10.52 0.44
CA ARG A 145 19.62 -11.71 1.23
C ARG A 145 19.76 -12.98 0.41
N ALA A 146 19.14 -13.02 -0.77
CA ALA A 146 19.12 -14.20 -1.62
C ALA A 146 20.51 -14.58 -2.12
N VAL A 147 21.31 -13.62 -2.56
CA VAL A 147 22.69 -13.83 -3.01
C VAL A 147 23.56 -14.30 -1.84
N THR A 148 23.51 -13.64 -0.68
CA THR A 148 24.31 -14.03 0.49
C THR A 148 23.96 -15.45 0.98
N MET A 149 22.67 -15.77 1.09
CA MET A 149 22.25 -17.14 1.45
C MET A 149 22.69 -18.18 0.40
N PHE A 150 22.65 -17.84 -0.88
CA PHE A 150 23.18 -18.69 -1.95
C PHE A 150 24.69 -18.88 -1.85
N LEU A 151 25.47 -17.83 -1.53
CA LEU A 151 26.90 -17.91 -1.29
C LEU A 151 27.24 -18.86 -0.14
N ILE A 152 26.49 -18.75 0.99
CA ILE A 152 26.67 -19.64 2.16
C ILE A 152 26.31 -21.08 1.78
N ALA A 153 25.19 -21.32 1.09
CA ALA A 153 24.75 -22.65 0.68
C ALA A 153 25.74 -23.31 -0.28
N MET A 154 26.24 -22.56 -1.25
CA MET A 154 27.23 -23.07 -2.19
C MET A 154 28.59 -23.29 -1.52
N GLY A 155 29.01 -22.39 -0.62
CA GLY A 155 30.21 -22.57 0.21
C GLY A 155 30.14 -23.83 1.06
N ALA A 156 29.02 -24.10 1.73
CA ALA A 156 28.78 -25.33 2.47
C ALA A 156 28.89 -26.59 1.56
N ARG A 157 28.31 -26.50 0.35
CA ARG A 157 28.34 -27.58 -0.64
C ARG A 157 29.77 -27.87 -1.15
N ILE A 158 30.54 -26.82 -1.44
CA ILE A 158 31.93 -26.94 -1.89
C ILE A 158 32.82 -27.55 -0.79
N THR A 159 32.62 -27.14 0.47
CA THR A 159 33.41 -27.61 1.61
C THR A 159 32.89 -28.91 2.23
N GLY A 160 31.81 -29.48 1.70
CA GLY A 160 31.19 -30.72 2.24
C GLY A 160 30.52 -30.54 3.61
N ARG A 161 30.18 -29.27 4.00
CA ARG A 161 29.51 -28.97 5.26
C ARG A 161 27.98 -28.97 5.09
N ILE A 162 27.28 -29.17 6.22
CA ILE A 162 25.81 -29.12 6.28
C ILE A 162 25.39 -27.63 6.21
N TYR A 163 24.47 -27.33 5.28
CA TYR A 163 23.82 -26.03 5.21
C TYR A 163 22.64 -25.97 6.17
N ASP A 164 22.66 -25.02 7.10
CA ASP A 164 21.50 -24.69 7.93
C ASP A 164 20.90 -23.35 7.51
N MET A 165 19.61 -23.38 7.13
CA MET A 165 18.91 -22.22 6.59
C MET A 165 18.76 -21.10 7.63
N MET A 166 18.51 -21.45 8.91
CA MET A 166 18.31 -20.43 9.95
C MET A 166 19.62 -19.72 10.30
N SER A 167 20.73 -20.47 10.42
CA SER A 167 22.06 -19.91 10.63
C SER A 167 22.46 -19.00 9.47
N ALA A 168 22.22 -19.42 8.23
CA ALA A 168 22.49 -18.60 7.04
C ALA A 168 21.65 -17.31 7.02
N LEU A 169 20.37 -17.41 7.40
CA LEU A 169 19.49 -16.25 7.51
C LEU A 169 19.98 -15.25 8.58
N SER A 170 20.38 -15.77 9.75
CA SER A 170 20.88 -14.94 10.86
C SER A 170 22.16 -14.21 10.48
N VAL A 171 23.13 -14.90 9.86
CA VAL A 171 24.37 -14.28 9.37
C VAL A 171 24.06 -13.21 8.34
N THR A 172 23.14 -13.49 7.41
CA THR A 172 22.74 -12.51 6.38
C THR A 172 22.06 -11.30 6.99
N ALA A 173 21.19 -11.49 7.98
CA ALA A 173 20.55 -10.38 8.70
C ALA A 173 21.59 -9.51 9.40
N MET A 174 22.56 -10.13 10.10
CA MET A 174 23.65 -9.40 10.75
C MET A 174 24.44 -8.56 9.76
N MET A 175 24.82 -9.11 8.61
CA MET A 175 25.57 -8.40 7.57
C MET A 175 24.82 -7.16 7.07
N ILE A 176 23.53 -7.30 6.76
CA ILE A 176 22.69 -6.20 6.26
C ILE A 176 22.47 -5.13 7.34
N LEU A 177 22.23 -5.54 8.59
CA LEU A 177 21.97 -4.60 9.69
C LEU A 177 23.24 -3.89 10.18
N VAL A 178 24.42 -4.49 10.03
CA VAL A 178 25.70 -3.81 10.29
C VAL A 178 25.97 -2.73 9.23
N GLU A 179 25.60 -2.96 7.97
CA GLU A 179 25.68 -1.96 6.91
C GLU A 179 24.73 -0.79 7.16
N SER A 180 23.45 -1.08 7.48
CA SER A 180 22.47 -0.04 7.80
C SER A 180 21.40 -0.59 8.78
N PRO A 181 21.45 -0.19 10.07
CA PRO A 181 20.43 -0.59 11.06
C PRO A 181 19.01 -0.16 10.70
N ALA A 182 18.87 0.90 9.87
CA ALA A 182 17.58 1.41 9.42
C ALA A 182 16.75 0.37 8.63
N TYR A 183 17.38 -0.65 8.05
CA TYR A 183 16.66 -1.75 7.40
C TYR A 183 15.72 -2.52 8.32
N LEU A 184 15.92 -2.46 9.64
CA LEU A 184 15.01 -3.10 10.60
C LEU A 184 13.58 -2.57 10.53
N LEU A 185 13.41 -1.34 10.02
CA LEU A 185 12.11 -0.70 9.81
C LEU A 185 11.68 -0.68 8.33
N ASP A 186 12.45 -1.32 7.43
CA ASP A 186 12.12 -1.40 6.00
C ASP A 186 11.16 -2.58 5.72
N SER A 187 10.05 -2.30 5.03
CA SER A 187 9.05 -3.34 4.69
C SER A 187 9.66 -4.48 3.86
N GLY A 188 10.58 -4.17 2.95
CA GLY A 188 11.26 -5.17 2.13
C GLY A 188 12.13 -6.11 2.96
N PHE A 189 12.83 -5.61 3.98
CA PHE A 189 13.57 -6.42 4.94
C PHE A 189 12.61 -7.31 5.74
N LEU A 190 11.62 -6.70 6.41
CA LEU A 190 10.69 -7.43 7.28
C LEU A 190 9.92 -8.52 6.55
N LEU A 191 9.38 -8.24 5.36
CA LEU A 191 8.66 -9.22 4.55
C LEU A 191 9.59 -10.31 4.03
N SER A 192 10.77 -9.94 3.52
CA SER A 192 11.72 -10.88 2.94
C SER A 192 12.27 -11.87 3.98
N PHE A 193 12.64 -11.37 5.16
CA PHE A 193 13.11 -12.22 6.27
C PHE A 193 11.95 -12.94 6.96
N GLY A 194 10.81 -12.28 7.15
CA GLY A 194 9.60 -12.85 7.72
C GLY A 194 9.09 -14.08 6.94
N CYS A 195 9.13 -14.05 5.61
CA CYS A 195 8.79 -15.22 4.79
C CYS A 195 9.70 -16.43 5.08
N VAL A 196 11.01 -16.22 5.19
CA VAL A 196 11.96 -17.34 5.47
C VAL A 196 11.80 -17.84 6.89
N LEU A 197 11.61 -16.95 7.87
CA LEU A 197 11.28 -17.32 9.25
C LEU A 197 9.96 -18.11 9.31
N GLY A 198 8.92 -17.64 8.60
CA GLY A 198 7.64 -18.33 8.50
C GLY A 198 7.78 -19.75 7.94
N MET A 199 8.59 -19.91 6.90
CA MET A 199 8.86 -21.22 6.33
C MET A 199 9.60 -22.13 7.30
N GLY A 200 10.64 -21.64 7.98
CA GLY A 200 11.47 -22.43 8.88
C GLY A 200 10.86 -22.73 10.24
N LEU A 201 10.11 -21.78 10.80
CA LEU A 201 9.58 -21.87 12.17
C LEU A 201 8.10 -22.22 12.25
N ALA A 202 7.28 -21.73 11.31
CA ALA A 202 5.83 -21.79 11.38
C ALA A 202 5.21 -22.86 10.47
N ALA A 203 5.69 -23.00 9.23
CA ALA A 203 5.01 -23.80 8.22
C ALA A 203 4.73 -25.25 8.67
N GLU A 204 5.72 -25.96 9.24
CA GLU A 204 5.52 -27.34 9.67
C GLU A 204 4.52 -27.44 10.83
N LYS A 205 4.59 -26.53 11.80
CA LYS A 205 3.73 -26.53 12.99
C LYS A 205 2.27 -26.22 12.63
N ILE A 206 2.07 -25.27 11.73
CA ILE A 206 0.72 -24.94 11.21
C ILE A 206 0.19 -26.11 10.35
N CYS A 207 1.03 -26.77 9.54
CA CYS A 207 0.61 -27.97 8.81
C CYS A 207 0.13 -29.09 9.76
N VAL A 208 0.83 -29.30 10.88
CA VAL A 208 0.44 -30.29 11.91
C VAL A 208 -0.88 -29.90 12.57
N LEU A 209 -1.06 -28.62 12.92
CA LEU A 209 -2.31 -28.09 13.47
C LEU A 209 -3.48 -28.29 12.49
N ALA A 210 -3.26 -28.00 11.21
CA ALA A 210 -4.27 -28.19 10.16
C ALA A 210 -4.51 -29.65 9.77
N GLY A 211 -3.75 -30.62 10.33
CA GLY A 211 -3.84 -32.03 9.93
C GLY A 211 -3.35 -32.30 8.51
N ALA A 212 -2.50 -31.43 7.98
CA ALA A 212 -1.96 -31.55 6.62
C ALA A 212 -0.79 -32.54 6.59
N GLU A 213 -1.07 -33.82 6.35
CA GLU A 213 -0.06 -34.90 6.31
C GLU A 213 0.47 -35.14 4.89
N LYS A 214 -0.41 -35.07 3.89
CA LYS A 214 -0.07 -35.35 2.49
C LYS A 214 0.73 -34.19 1.88
N LYS A 215 1.61 -34.48 0.91
CA LYS A 215 2.43 -33.46 0.22
C LYS A 215 1.59 -32.32 -0.36
N TRP A 216 0.46 -32.64 -1.00
CA TRP A 216 -0.40 -31.63 -1.59
C TRP A 216 -1.13 -30.77 -0.55
N THR A 217 -1.56 -31.33 0.61
CA THR A 217 -2.17 -30.54 1.69
C THR A 217 -1.14 -29.63 2.35
N LYS A 218 0.11 -30.09 2.52
CA LYS A 218 1.21 -29.24 3.00
C LYS A 218 1.49 -28.10 2.03
N ALA A 219 1.45 -28.34 0.72
CA ALA A 219 1.64 -27.31 -0.29
C ALA A 219 0.55 -26.22 -0.24
N LEU A 220 -0.68 -26.56 0.16
CA LEU A 220 -1.78 -25.61 0.37
C LEU A 220 -1.67 -24.83 1.69
N VAL A 221 -1.24 -25.48 2.76
CA VAL A 221 -1.23 -24.87 4.11
C VAL A 221 0.04 -24.05 4.37
N SER A 222 1.20 -24.42 3.78
CA SER A 222 2.44 -23.70 4.01
C SER A 222 2.39 -22.21 3.61
N PRO A 223 1.80 -21.80 2.47
CA PRO A 223 1.62 -20.38 2.16
C PRO A 223 0.77 -19.62 3.19
N ILE A 224 -0.24 -20.28 3.78
CA ILE A 224 -1.05 -19.68 4.85
C ILE A 224 -0.18 -19.38 6.08
N ALA A 225 0.70 -20.33 6.44
CA ALA A 225 1.63 -20.12 7.55
C ALA A 225 2.59 -18.94 7.31
N LEU A 226 3.09 -18.77 6.09
CA LEU A 226 3.90 -17.62 5.71
C LEU A 226 3.10 -16.31 5.86
N GLN A 227 1.88 -16.30 5.35
CA GLN A 227 1.01 -15.14 5.42
C GLN A 227 0.68 -14.75 6.86
N LEU A 228 0.40 -15.72 7.74
CA LEU A 228 0.17 -15.44 9.16
C LEU A 228 1.37 -14.77 9.83
N VAL A 229 2.60 -15.15 9.48
CA VAL A 229 3.81 -14.51 10.01
C VAL A 229 3.99 -13.09 9.45
N THR A 230 3.64 -12.84 8.20
CA THR A 230 3.85 -11.54 7.54
C THR A 230 2.64 -10.61 7.64
N LEU A 231 1.49 -11.11 8.11
CA LEU A 231 0.21 -10.39 8.17
C LEU A 231 0.31 -9.02 8.85
N PRO A 232 0.86 -8.90 10.08
CA PRO A 232 0.95 -7.59 10.73
C PRO A 232 1.83 -6.60 9.97
N VAL A 233 2.90 -7.10 9.32
CA VAL A 233 3.79 -6.26 8.51
C VAL A 233 3.07 -5.79 7.24
N MET A 234 2.29 -6.66 6.59
CA MET A 234 1.49 -6.29 5.42
C MET A 234 0.47 -5.20 5.76
N LEU A 235 -0.28 -5.37 6.85
CA LEU A 235 -1.24 -4.36 7.30
C LEU A 235 -0.56 -3.06 7.70
N LYS A 236 0.57 -3.13 8.43
CA LYS A 236 1.30 -1.93 8.88
C LYS A 236 1.80 -1.05 7.74
N PHE A 237 2.24 -1.64 6.62
CA PHE A 237 2.84 -0.89 5.52
C PHE A 237 1.91 -0.68 4.32
N PHE A 238 0.88 -1.49 4.17
CA PHE A 238 -0.01 -1.42 2.99
C PHE A 238 -1.48 -1.24 3.35
N GLY A 239 -1.88 -1.43 4.61
CA GLY A 239 -3.26 -1.37 5.08
C GLY A 239 -4.16 -2.45 4.49
N GLU A 240 -3.62 -3.33 3.63
CA GLU A 240 -4.39 -4.34 2.89
C GLU A 240 -3.65 -5.66 2.74
N VAL A 241 -4.40 -6.74 2.57
CA VAL A 241 -3.88 -8.08 2.28
C VAL A 241 -4.68 -8.72 1.15
N SER A 242 -3.98 -9.20 0.11
CA SER A 242 -4.63 -9.90 -1.00
C SER A 242 -5.07 -11.31 -0.59
N ILE A 243 -6.37 -11.54 -0.51
CA ILE A 243 -6.96 -12.87 -0.33
C ILE A 243 -6.83 -13.68 -1.61
N ALA A 244 -7.05 -13.06 -2.78
CA ALA A 244 -6.86 -13.71 -4.07
C ALA A 244 -5.43 -14.21 -4.26
N GLY A 245 -4.45 -13.52 -3.65
CA GLY A 245 -3.04 -13.90 -3.70
C GLY A 245 -2.76 -15.30 -3.15
N PHE A 246 -3.55 -15.83 -2.20
CA PHE A 246 -3.40 -17.21 -1.73
C PHE A 246 -3.64 -18.22 -2.86
N ILE A 247 -4.69 -18.00 -3.65
CA ILE A 247 -5.08 -18.89 -4.74
C ILE A 247 -4.13 -18.70 -5.92
N LEU A 248 -3.86 -17.44 -6.28
CA LEU A 248 -3.02 -17.11 -7.43
C LEU A 248 -1.59 -17.59 -7.26
N ASN A 249 -1.02 -17.50 -6.07
CA ASN A 249 0.33 -17.94 -5.80
C ASN A 249 0.51 -19.46 -5.92
N LEU A 250 -0.55 -20.25 -5.76
CA LEU A 250 -0.48 -21.70 -6.05
C LEU A 250 -0.23 -21.99 -7.53
N LEU A 251 -0.67 -21.12 -8.43
CA LEU A 251 -0.48 -21.25 -9.88
C LEU A 251 0.77 -20.51 -10.35
N VAL A 252 0.99 -19.31 -9.83
CA VAL A 252 2.06 -18.39 -10.26
C VAL A 252 3.44 -18.87 -9.79
N LEU A 253 3.61 -19.25 -8.50
CA LEU A 253 4.91 -19.64 -7.97
C LEU A 253 5.55 -20.85 -8.68
N PRO A 254 4.82 -21.95 -8.99
CA PRO A 254 5.40 -23.05 -9.76
C PRO A 254 5.76 -22.66 -11.19
N SER A 255 5.00 -21.77 -11.80
CA SER A 255 5.14 -21.43 -13.22
C SER A 255 6.08 -20.23 -13.48
N VAL A 256 6.37 -19.38 -12.47
CA VAL A 256 7.29 -18.26 -12.62
C VAL A 256 8.70 -18.68 -13.05
N GLY A 257 9.12 -19.90 -12.70
CA GLY A 257 10.37 -20.49 -13.18
C GLY A 257 10.44 -20.57 -14.71
N VAL A 258 9.33 -20.83 -15.39
CA VAL A 258 9.26 -20.86 -16.87
C VAL A 258 9.38 -19.43 -17.41
N VAL A 259 8.75 -18.45 -16.77
CA VAL A 259 8.85 -17.04 -17.18
C VAL A 259 10.30 -16.55 -17.05
N LEU A 260 10.95 -16.84 -15.91
CA LEU A 260 12.33 -16.45 -15.65
C LEU A 260 13.30 -17.14 -16.61
N THR A 261 13.21 -18.47 -16.76
CA THR A 261 14.12 -19.23 -17.64
C THR A 261 13.89 -18.90 -19.11
N GLY A 262 12.64 -18.66 -19.53
CA GLY A 262 12.29 -18.20 -20.88
C GLY A 262 12.86 -16.82 -21.19
N GLY A 263 12.78 -15.88 -20.25
CA GLY A 263 13.38 -14.55 -20.36
C GLY A 263 14.92 -14.60 -20.45
N MET A 264 15.56 -15.41 -19.58
CA MET A 264 17.01 -15.59 -19.60
C MET A 264 17.49 -16.30 -20.89
N ALA A 265 16.77 -17.32 -21.36
CA ALA A 265 17.09 -17.99 -22.61
C ALA A 265 16.93 -17.04 -23.82
N ALA A 266 15.91 -16.18 -23.80
CA ALA A 266 15.74 -15.15 -24.83
C ALA A 266 16.86 -14.12 -24.81
N LEU A 267 17.38 -13.73 -23.65
CA LEU A 267 18.55 -12.86 -23.54
C LEU A 267 19.80 -13.52 -24.17
N LEU A 268 20.09 -14.77 -23.81
CA LEU A 268 21.24 -15.50 -24.34
C LEU A 268 21.16 -15.70 -25.86
N LEU A 269 20.01 -16.11 -26.37
CA LEU A 269 19.80 -16.32 -27.81
C LEU A 269 19.69 -15.00 -28.58
N GLY A 270 19.17 -13.94 -27.93
CA GLY A 270 19.02 -12.62 -28.53
C GLY A 270 20.34 -11.94 -28.89
N ILE A 271 21.43 -12.30 -28.19
CA ILE A 271 22.80 -11.87 -28.56
C ILE A 271 23.17 -12.38 -29.96
N LEU A 272 22.67 -13.57 -30.35
CA LEU A 272 22.98 -14.22 -31.62
C LEU A 272 21.89 -13.97 -32.67
N SER A 273 20.63 -14.03 -32.27
CA SER A 273 19.48 -13.96 -33.19
C SER A 273 18.20 -13.52 -32.46
N ILE A 274 17.69 -12.34 -32.77
CA ILE A 274 16.42 -11.84 -32.26
C ILE A 274 15.22 -12.72 -32.66
N PRO A 275 15.11 -13.24 -33.91
CA PRO A 275 14.05 -14.20 -34.24
C PRO A 275 14.04 -15.44 -33.35
N ALA A 276 15.21 -15.99 -33.00
CA ALA A 276 15.30 -17.13 -32.07
C ALA A 276 14.86 -16.73 -30.65
N ALA A 277 15.21 -15.55 -30.17
CA ALA A 277 14.76 -15.03 -28.89
C ALA A 277 13.23 -14.87 -28.85
N LYS A 278 12.60 -14.36 -29.92
CA LYS A 278 11.14 -14.25 -30.06
C LYS A 278 10.44 -15.61 -29.95
N LEU A 279 11.02 -16.66 -30.52
CA LEU A 279 10.44 -18.00 -30.47
C LEU A 279 10.53 -18.60 -29.06
N VAL A 280 11.69 -18.47 -28.42
CA VAL A 280 11.93 -19.09 -27.09
C VAL A 280 11.16 -18.41 -25.98
N ILE A 281 10.89 -17.10 -26.08
CA ILE A 281 10.14 -16.35 -25.07
C ILE A 281 8.62 -16.59 -25.13
N LEU A 282 8.09 -17.17 -26.22
CA LEU A 282 6.65 -17.34 -26.43
C LEU A 282 5.93 -18.07 -25.27
N PRO A 283 6.40 -19.21 -24.74
CA PRO A 283 5.72 -19.89 -23.63
C PRO A 283 5.64 -19.00 -22.38
N ALA A 284 6.68 -18.23 -22.13
CA ALA A 284 6.73 -17.29 -21.00
C ALA A 284 5.74 -16.13 -21.19
N ARG A 285 5.60 -15.62 -22.42
CA ARG A 285 4.61 -14.58 -22.75
C ARG A 285 3.17 -15.07 -22.57
N VAL A 286 2.88 -16.30 -23.00
CA VAL A 286 1.55 -16.91 -22.78
C VAL A 286 1.22 -17.01 -21.30
N LEU A 287 2.21 -17.37 -20.45
CA LEU A 287 2.01 -17.38 -19.01
C LEU A 287 1.78 -15.98 -18.43
N LEU A 288 2.48 -14.94 -18.91
CA LEU A 288 2.23 -13.57 -18.46
C LEU A 288 0.83 -13.10 -18.85
N LEU A 289 0.36 -13.38 -20.05
CA LEU A 289 -1.02 -13.08 -20.45
C LEU A 289 -2.04 -13.80 -19.55
N PHE A 290 -1.74 -15.04 -19.18
CA PHE A 290 -2.58 -15.78 -18.23
C PHE A 290 -2.57 -15.12 -16.84
N TYR A 291 -1.42 -14.65 -16.34
CA TYR A 291 -1.35 -13.90 -15.08
C TYR A 291 -2.15 -12.61 -15.15
N GLU A 292 -2.03 -11.83 -16.22
CA GLU A 292 -2.82 -10.60 -16.42
C GLU A 292 -4.32 -10.88 -16.40
N TYR A 293 -4.76 -11.96 -17.07
CA TYR A 293 -6.15 -12.39 -17.05
C TYR A 293 -6.62 -12.72 -15.63
N LEU A 294 -5.85 -13.51 -14.87
CA LEU A 294 -6.17 -13.85 -13.47
C LEU A 294 -6.21 -12.60 -12.57
N CYS A 295 -5.26 -11.68 -12.73
CA CYS A 295 -5.24 -10.40 -12.01
C CYS A 295 -6.47 -9.55 -12.34
N SER A 296 -6.92 -9.53 -13.60
CA SER A 296 -8.12 -8.79 -14.00
C SER A 296 -9.39 -9.37 -13.38
N LEU A 297 -9.47 -10.70 -13.24
CA LEU A 297 -10.58 -11.36 -12.53
C LEU A 297 -10.57 -11.01 -11.04
N ALA A 298 -9.39 -11.01 -10.40
CA ALA A 298 -9.24 -10.60 -9.01
C ALA A 298 -9.69 -9.14 -8.80
N GLY A 299 -9.29 -8.22 -9.67
CA GLY A 299 -9.67 -6.81 -9.59
C GLY A 299 -11.16 -6.52 -9.70
N ARG A 300 -11.91 -7.38 -10.39
CA ARG A 300 -13.37 -7.26 -10.52
C ARG A 300 -14.13 -7.82 -9.31
N SER A 301 -13.49 -8.64 -8.48
CA SER A 301 -14.13 -9.27 -7.33
C SER A 301 -13.89 -8.44 -6.07
N GLY A 302 -14.96 -8.02 -5.38
CA GLY A 302 -14.87 -7.22 -4.16
C GLY A 302 -14.21 -7.93 -2.96
N TRP A 303 -14.04 -9.26 -3.01
CA TRP A 303 -13.43 -10.07 -1.94
C TRP A 303 -11.93 -10.35 -2.15
N SER A 304 -11.35 -9.88 -3.26
CA SER A 304 -9.95 -10.20 -3.61
C SER A 304 -8.92 -9.65 -2.65
N THR A 305 -9.26 -8.59 -1.94
CA THR A 305 -8.38 -7.92 -0.98
C THR A 305 -9.15 -7.59 0.29
N TRP A 306 -8.56 -7.88 1.43
CA TRP A 306 -9.03 -7.43 2.73
C TRP A 306 -8.28 -6.15 3.11
N ILE A 307 -9.02 -5.09 3.39
CA ILE A 307 -8.50 -3.80 3.87
C ILE A 307 -8.72 -3.78 5.38
N GLY A 308 -7.67 -4.06 6.12
CA GLY A 308 -7.73 -4.20 7.58
C GLY A 308 -7.19 -3.00 8.35
N GLY A 309 -6.80 -1.92 7.63
CA GLY A 309 -6.22 -0.74 8.27
C GLY A 309 -4.77 -0.92 8.70
N GLU A 310 -4.21 0.14 9.28
CA GLU A 310 -2.86 0.16 9.83
C GLU A 310 -2.89 -0.15 11.34
N PRO A 311 -2.44 -1.35 11.78
CA PRO A 311 -2.49 -1.71 13.20
C PRO A 311 -1.48 -0.92 14.02
N GLU A 312 -1.85 -0.63 15.26
CA GLU A 312 -0.95 -0.05 16.25
C GLU A 312 0.08 -1.08 16.75
N ILE A 313 1.20 -0.59 17.29
CA ILE A 313 2.31 -1.46 17.75
C ILE A 313 1.85 -2.48 18.80
N TRP A 314 0.95 -2.09 19.72
CA TRP A 314 0.45 -3.00 20.76
C TRP A 314 -0.38 -4.16 20.15
N GLN A 315 -1.17 -3.90 19.10
CA GLN A 315 -1.95 -4.92 18.39
C GLN A 315 -1.02 -5.94 17.72
N ILE A 316 0.05 -5.46 17.08
CA ILE A 316 1.10 -6.29 16.48
C ILE A 316 1.75 -7.19 17.52
N LEU A 317 2.12 -6.63 18.69
CA LEU A 317 2.75 -7.39 19.77
C LEU A 317 1.81 -8.48 20.33
N VAL A 318 0.54 -8.14 20.55
CA VAL A 318 -0.47 -9.10 21.04
C VAL A 318 -0.69 -10.21 20.01
N TYR A 319 -0.82 -9.85 18.72
CA TYR A 319 -0.96 -10.83 17.64
C TYR A 319 0.21 -11.83 17.61
N TYR A 320 1.45 -11.34 17.66
CA TYR A 320 2.61 -12.24 17.69
C TYR A 320 2.66 -13.08 18.96
N GLY A 321 2.19 -12.59 20.09
CA GLY A 321 2.00 -13.37 21.31
C GLY A 321 1.05 -14.55 21.10
N PHE A 322 -0.10 -14.34 20.46
CA PHE A 322 -1.03 -15.40 20.07
C PHE A 322 -0.40 -16.37 19.05
N LEU A 323 0.24 -15.85 18.02
CA LEU A 323 0.89 -16.67 17.00
C LEU A 323 1.96 -17.59 17.61
N ILE A 324 2.82 -17.06 18.48
CA ILE A 324 3.85 -17.84 19.19
C ILE A 324 3.19 -18.96 20.03
N THR A 325 2.11 -18.65 20.76
CA THR A 325 1.36 -19.64 21.52
C THR A 325 0.81 -20.75 20.62
N VAL A 326 0.24 -20.39 19.48
CA VAL A 326 -0.24 -21.33 18.45
C VAL A 326 0.90 -22.22 17.93
N LEU A 327 2.07 -21.63 17.69
CA LEU A 327 3.24 -22.40 17.24
C LEU A 327 3.73 -23.40 18.32
N PHE A 328 3.67 -23.03 19.61
CA PHE A 328 3.94 -23.98 20.71
C PHE A 328 2.90 -25.08 20.76
N MET A 329 1.62 -24.79 20.57
CA MET A 329 0.58 -25.82 20.48
C MET A 329 0.84 -26.77 19.30
N GLY A 330 1.23 -26.26 18.14
CA GLY A 330 1.62 -27.06 16.99
C GLY A 330 2.83 -27.97 17.26
N GLN A 331 3.84 -27.44 17.94
CA GLN A 331 5.00 -28.21 18.37
C GLN A 331 4.59 -29.33 19.33
N TYR A 332 3.75 -29.04 20.31
CA TYR A 332 3.24 -30.02 21.27
C TYR A 332 2.49 -31.16 20.56
N ILE A 333 1.58 -30.85 19.63
CA ILE A 333 0.88 -31.89 18.83
C ILE A 333 1.88 -32.74 18.03
N LYS A 334 2.86 -32.09 17.39
CA LYS A 334 3.91 -32.81 16.63
C LYS A 334 4.63 -33.82 17.49
N GLU A 335 4.99 -33.47 18.72
CA GLU A 335 5.66 -34.37 19.67
C GLU A 335 4.76 -35.53 20.13
N GLN A 336 3.46 -35.24 20.41
CA GLN A 336 2.49 -36.28 20.78
C GLN A 336 2.28 -37.29 19.64
N LEU A 337 2.12 -36.78 18.39
CA LEU A 337 1.98 -37.65 17.22
C LEU A 337 3.23 -38.51 16.98
N ARG A 338 4.43 -37.97 17.21
CA ARG A 338 5.68 -38.69 17.12
C ARG A 338 5.78 -39.79 18.17
N LYS A 339 5.43 -39.49 19.42
CA LYS A 339 5.39 -40.48 20.52
C LYS A 339 4.37 -41.58 20.23
N LYS A 340 3.16 -41.22 19.75
CA LYS A 340 2.14 -42.20 19.38
C LYS A 340 2.61 -43.14 18.28
N LYS A 341 3.28 -42.63 17.25
CA LYS A 341 3.83 -43.44 16.16
C LYS A 341 4.89 -44.44 16.68
N ALA A 342 5.78 -43.99 17.55
CA ALA A 342 6.80 -44.86 18.15
C ALA A 342 6.18 -45.99 19.00
N VAL A 343 5.12 -45.70 19.78
CA VAL A 343 4.41 -46.69 20.59
C VAL A 343 3.59 -47.67 19.75
N CYS A 344 2.96 -47.25 18.66
CA CYS A 344 2.21 -48.12 17.76
C CYS A 344 3.10 -49.09 16.98
N GLU A 345 4.40 -48.79 16.82
CA GLU A 345 5.39 -49.72 16.24
C GLU A 345 5.82 -50.84 17.22
N GLU A 346 5.54 -50.67 18.54
CA GLU A 346 6.00 -51.61 19.59
C GLU A 346 4.89 -52.47 20.20
N THR A 347 3.58 -52.17 20.08
CA THR A 347 2.49 -52.93 20.77
C THR A 347 1.15 -52.92 20.05
N GLU A 348 0.48 -54.12 19.95
CA GLU A 348 -0.90 -54.30 19.43
C GLU A 348 -2.02 -53.80 20.39
N LEU A 349 -1.71 -53.37 21.63
CA LEU A 349 -2.67 -52.97 22.67
C LEU A 349 -3.04 -51.48 22.70
N ALA A 350 -2.92 -50.76 21.56
CA ALA A 350 -2.95 -49.32 21.53
C ALA A 350 -4.33 -48.66 21.22
N GLU A 351 -5.40 -49.45 20.94
CA GLU A 351 -6.66 -48.85 20.41
C GLU A 351 -7.44 -48.03 21.45
N GLU A 352 -7.64 -48.48 22.68
CA GLU A 352 -8.42 -47.72 23.70
C GLU A 352 -7.73 -46.44 24.21
N ARG A 353 -6.40 -46.44 24.33
CA ARG A 353 -5.62 -45.24 24.67
C ARG A 353 -5.54 -44.24 23.50
N ALA A 354 -5.80 -44.70 22.29
CA ALA A 354 -5.80 -43.89 21.09
C ALA A 354 -6.96 -42.90 21.05
N GLU A 355 -8.17 -43.28 21.50
CA GLU A 355 -9.37 -42.47 21.46
C GLU A 355 -9.31 -41.29 22.46
N ALA A 356 -8.93 -41.52 23.72
CA ALA A 356 -8.82 -40.49 24.75
C ALA A 356 -7.77 -39.40 24.40
N GLY A 357 -6.68 -39.80 23.69
CA GLY A 357 -5.67 -38.87 23.17
C GLY A 357 -6.17 -38.01 21.99
N CYS A 358 -7.13 -38.52 21.22
CA CYS A 358 -7.67 -37.82 20.02
C CYS A 358 -8.44 -36.56 20.39
N TRP A 359 -9.30 -36.60 21.41
CA TRP A 359 -10.06 -35.45 21.87
C TRP A 359 -9.19 -34.29 22.37
N LYS A 360 -8.11 -34.57 23.10
CA LYS A 360 -7.15 -33.56 23.55
C LYS A 360 -6.47 -32.84 22.37
N LEU A 361 -6.03 -33.60 21.37
CA LEU A 361 -5.42 -33.01 20.19
C LEU A 361 -6.41 -32.18 19.37
N TYR A 362 -7.68 -32.62 19.31
CA TYR A 362 -8.73 -31.88 18.64
C TYR A 362 -9.06 -30.57 19.36
N ALA A 363 -9.19 -30.62 20.70
CA ALA A 363 -9.38 -29.41 21.51
C ALA A 363 -8.24 -28.38 21.32
N ILE A 364 -6.97 -28.83 21.29
CA ILE A 364 -5.82 -27.95 21.05
C ILE A 364 -5.90 -27.29 19.66
N ARG A 365 -6.31 -28.03 18.63
CA ARG A 365 -6.51 -27.47 17.28
C ARG A 365 -7.59 -26.40 17.25
N ILE A 366 -8.72 -26.64 17.90
CA ILE A 366 -9.81 -25.63 18.01
C ILE A 366 -9.30 -24.41 18.74
N THR A 367 -8.63 -24.58 19.89
CA THR A 367 -8.09 -23.46 20.68
C THR A 367 -7.07 -22.65 19.87
N ALA A 368 -6.20 -23.33 19.11
CA ALA A 368 -5.26 -22.65 18.22
C ALA A 368 -5.96 -21.83 17.13
N GLY A 369 -7.05 -22.37 16.56
CA GLY A 369 -7.90 -21.66 15.60
C GLY A 369 -8.55 -20.41 16.20
N ILE A 370 -9.07 -20.53 17.43
CA ILE A 370 -9.65 -19.40 18.18
C ILE A 370 -8.59 -18.33 18.44
N PHE A 371 -7.38 -18.69 18.86
CA PHE A 371 -6.30 -17.72 19.11
C PHE A 371 -5.88 -17.00 17.84
N LEU A 372 -5.82 -17.68 16.70
CA LEU A 372 -5.56 -17.02 15.41
C LEU A 372 -6.68 -16.07 15.03
N ALA A 373 -7.94 -16.49 15.17
CA ALA A 373 -9.09 -15.65 14.85
C ALA A 373 -9.13 -14.38 15.73
N VAL A 374 -8.94 -14.56 17.05
CA VAL A 374 -8.88 -13.42 17.99
C VAL A 374 -7.71 -12.50 17.67
N GLY A 375 -6.54 -13.07 17.35
CA GLY A 375 -5.38 -12.28 16.94
C GLY A 375 -5.65 -11.43 15.68
N ILE A 376 -6.33 -11.99 14.69
CA ILE A 376 -6.72 -11.26 13.46
C ILE A 376 -7.73 -10.15 13.79
N LEU A 377 -8.75 -10.45 14.60
CA LEU A 377 -9.73 -9.45 15.04
C LEU A 377 -9.08 -8.29 15.82
N ILE A 378 -8.04 -8.59 16.62
CA ILE A 378 -7.29 -7.53 17.31
C ILE A 378 -6.53 -6.64 16.33
N LEU A 379 -5.96 -7.20 15.24
CA LEU A 379 -5.30 -6.39 14.22
C LEU A 379 -6.25 -5.46 13.47
N GLU A 380 -7.50 -5.87 13.29
CA GLU A 380 -8.55 -5.11 12.61
C GLU A 380 -9.27 -4.12 13.55
N TYR A 381 -9.06 -4.24 14.85
CA TYR A 381 -9.78 -3.41 15.81
C TYR A 381 -9.38 -1.94 15.72
N HIS A 382 -10.29 -1.11 15.27
CA HIS A 382 -10.21 0.35 15.31
C HIS A 382 -11.28 0.86 16.27
N PRO A 383 -10.93 1.73 17.24
CA PRO A 383 -11.92 2.29 18.16
C PRO A 383 -12.94 3.11 17.37
N THR A 384 -14.21 2.73 17.46
CA THR A 384 -15.37 3.47 16.95
C THR A 384 -16.05 4.23 18.08
N GLY A 385 -16.93 5.18 17.74
CA GLY A 385 -17.73 5.93 18.71
C GLY A 385 -17.37 7.40 18.85
N SER A 386 -16.33 7.87 18.15
CA SER A 386 -16.03 9.30 17.93
C SER A 386 -16.19 9.67 16.47
N LEU A 387 -16.55 10.91 16.21
CA LEU A 387 -16.46 11.51 14.88
C LEU A 387 -15.00 11.88 14.64
N LYS A 388 -14.45 11.45 13.51
CA LYS A 388 -13.12 11.86 13.06
C LYS A 388 -13.22 12.56 11.71
N VAL A 389 -12.60 13.73 11.60
CA VAL A 389 -12.43 14.47 10.36
C VAL A 389 -10.93 14.62 10.11
N ILE A 390 -10.42 14.06 9.02
CA ILE A 390 -9.00 14.04 8.69
C ILE A 390 -8.77 14.92 7.46
N CYS A 391 -8.24 16.11 7.66
CA CYS A 391 -7.79 16.99 6.58
C CYS A 391 -6.41 16.55 6.11
N LEU A 392 -6.33 15.96 4.92
CA LEU A 392 -5.11 15.43 4.34
C LEU A 392 -4.18 16.55 3.84
N ASP A 393 -2.88 16.36 3.95
CA ASP A 393 -1.89 17.18 3.27
C ASP A 393 -1.79 16.74 1.80
N VAL A 394 -2.62 17.34 0.98
CA VAL A 394 -2.64 17.14 -0.48
C VAL A 394 -1.73 18.14 -1.21
N GLY A 395 -1.01 18.98 -0.47
CA GLY A 395 -0.31 20.15 -1.01
C GLY A 395 -1.26 21.30 -1.27
N GLN A 396 -1.29 21.87 -2.47
CA GLN A 396 -2.24 22.93 -2.83
C GLN A 396 -3.54 22.29 -3.33
N GLY A 397 -4.58 22.30 -2.49
CA GLY A 397 -5.86 21.68 -2.75
C GLY A 397 -6.54 21.18 -1.48
N ASP A 398 -7.64 20.44 -1.61
CA ASP A 398 -8.40 19.88 -0.51
C ASP A 398 -8.61 18.37 -0.66
N GLY A 399 -8.61 17.68 0.49
CA GLY A 399 -8.96 16.27 0.60
C GLY A 399 -9.25 15.95 2.06
N ILE A 400 -10.50 15.61 2.38
CA ILE A 400 -10.95 15.47 3.76
C ILE A 400 -11.69 14.14 3.90
N LEU A 401 -11.23 13.30 4.81
CA LEU A 401 -11.92 12.06 5.19
C LEU A 401 -12.78 12.31 6.42
N VAL A 402 -14.00 11.80 6.42
CA VAL A 402 -14.91 11.84 7.57
C VAL A 402 -15.30 10.42 7.95
N GLU A 403 -15.06 10.05 9.19
CA GLU A 403 -15.44 8.77 9.80
C GLU A 403 -16.43 9.05 10.91
N THR A 404 -17.66 8.53 10.79
CA THR A 404 -18.71 8.74 11.79
C THR A 404 -18.64 7.68 12.91
N PRO A 405 -19.24 7.93 14.07
CA PRO A 405 -19.30 6.95 15.16
C PRO A 405 -19.99 5.62 14.80
N GLU A 406 -20.86 5.65 13.80
CA GLU A 406 -21.61 4.50 13.28
C GLU A 406 -20.93 3.79 12.11
N ASP A 407 -19.62 4.08 11.87
CA ASP A 407 -18.80 3.44 10.83
C ASP A 407 -19.23 3.78 9.39
N HIS A 408 -19.77 5.01 9.20
CA HIS A 408 -19.97 5.57 7.86
C HIS A 408 -18.80 6.43 7.46
N HIS A 409 -18.41 6.38 6.19
CA HIS A 409 -17.23 7.03 5.69
C HIS A 409 -17.53 7.93 4.50
N PHE A 410 -17.03 9.15 4.56
CA PHE A 410 -17.19 10.12 3.48
C PHE A 410 -15.84 10.72 3.09
N LEU A 411 -15.74 11.10 1.82
CA LEU A 411 -14.64 11.89 1.30
C LEU A 411 -15.21 13.23 0.84
N ILE A 412 -14.65 14.34 1.30
CA ILE A 412 -14.99 15.69 0.83
C ILE A 412 -13.79 16.19 0.05
N ASP A 413 -13.98 16.42 -1.24
CA ASP A 413 -12.94 16.73 -2.21
C ASP A 413 -11.79 15.70 -2.21
N GLY A 414 -10.80 15.91 -3.04
CA GLY A 414 -9.63 15.07 -3.13
C GLY A 414 -8.83 15.46 -4.36
N GLY A 415 -8.29 16.67 -4.34
CA GLY A 415 -7.52 17.21 -5.45
C GLY A 415 -6.26 17.93 -5.02
N SER A 416 -5.38 18.19 -5.98
CA SER A 416 -4.15 18.96 -5.79
C SER A 416 -3.67 19.56 -7.11
N SER A 417 -3.28 20.85 -7.07
CA SER A 417 -2.58 21.50 -8.18
C SER A 417 -1.06 21.36 -8.08
N SER A 418 -0.52 20.86 -6.96
CA SER A 418 0.91 20.74 -6.71
C SER A 418 1.43 19.28 -6.68
N GLN A 419 0.54 18.30 -6.59
CA GLN A 419 0.88 16.86 -6.57
C GLN A 419 0.18 16.14 -7.72
N SER A 420 0.92 15.29 -8.43
CA SER A 420 0.39 14.39 -9.46
C SER A 420 0.07 13.01 -8.87
N GLU A 421 -0.82 12.25 -9.51
CA GLU A 421 -1.24 10.91 -9.08
C GLU A 421 -1.72 10.87 -7.61
N LEU A 422 -2.50 11.89 -7.20
CA LEU A 422 -2.97 12.07 -5.83
C LEU A 422 -3.82 10.89 -5.36
N GLY A 423 -4.66 10.36 -6.24
CA GLY A 423 -5.47 9.18 -5.96
C GLY A 423 -4.63 7.98 -5.55
N ARG A 424 -3.49 7.78 -6.22
CA ARG A 424 -2.58 6.66 -5.99
C ARG A 424 -1.71 6.82 -4.75
N TYR A 425 -1.14 8.00 -4.55
CA TYR A 425 -0.09 8.21 -3.53
C TYR A 425 -0.58 8.86 -2.25
N CYS A 426 -1.80 9.41 -2.25
CA CYS A 426 -2.40 10.04 -1.08
C CYS A 426 -3.74 9.41 -0.70
N LEU A 427 -4.78 9.47 -1.56
CA LEU A 427 -6.12 9.05 -1.20
C LEU A 427 -6.22 7.54 -0.92
N LEU A 428 -5.74 6.68 -1.84
CA LEU A 428 -5.78 5.23 -1.64
C LEU A 428 -5.00 4.76 -0.39
N PRO A 429 -3.75 5.23 -0.15
CA PRO A 429 -3.03 4.90 1.07
C PRO A 429 -3.74 5.37 2.34
N ALA A 430 -4.29 6.59 2.34
CA ALA A 430 -5.03 7.13 3.47
C ALA A 430 -6.27 6.28 3.80
N LEU A 431 -7.10 5.97 2.79
CA LEU A 431 -8.28 5.11 2.95
C LEU A 431 -7.90 3.72 3.48
N LYS A 432 -6.88 3.11 2.89
CA LYS A 432 -6.40 1.78 3.31
C LYS A 432 -5.86 1.77 4.73
N SER A 433 -5.13 2.82 5.14
CA SER A 433 -4.57 2.91 6.49
C SER A 433 -5.65 3.05 7.57
N GLN A 434 -6.79 3.66 7.24
CA GLN A 434 -7.94 3.76 8.13
C GLN A 434 -8.85 2.50 8.06
N GLY A 435 -8.55 1.51 7.24
CA GLY A 435 -9.38 0.32 7.07
C GLY A 435 -10.63 0.54 6.20
N ILE A 436 -10.71 1.67 5.49
CA ILE A 436 -11.89 2.05 4.73
C ILE A 436 -11.93 1.30 3.40
N SER A 437 -12.90 0.40 3.26
CA SER A 437 -13.18 -0.34 2.01
C SER A 437 -14.41 0.18 1.27
N TRP A 438 -15.26 0.97 1.95
CA TRP A 438 -16.49 1.53 1.43
C TRP A 438 -16.61 3.01 1.82
N LEU A 439 -16.91 3.85 0.83
CA LEU A 439 -17.29 5.23 1.03
C LEU A 439 -18.80 5.36 0.80
N ASP A 440 -19.55 5.84 1.79
CA ASP A 440 -20.98 6.08 1.65
C ASP A 440 -21.24 7.21 0.68
N GLY A 441 -20.40 8.26 0.70
CA GLY A 441 -20.46 9.37 -0.22
C GLY A 441 -19.12 10.05 -0.47
N ILE A 442 -18.99 10.61 -1.66
CA ILE A 442 -17.92 11.51 -2.05
C ILE A 442 -18.58 12.86 -2.37
N PHE A 443 -18.33 13.87 -1.55
CA PHE A 443 -18.80 15.24 -1.78
C PHE A 443 -17.75 15.98 -2.59
N ILE A 444 -18.19 16.77 -3.56
CA ILE A 444 -17.35 17.68 -4.33
C ILE A 444 -17.87 19.10 -4.11
N SER A 445 -17.00 19.95 -3.58
CA SER A 445 -17.33 21.36 -3.37
C SER A 445 -17.52 22.09 -4.68
N HIS A 446 -16.56 21.97 -5.58
CA HIS A 446 -16.56 22.50 -6.94
C HIS A 446 -15.60 21.72 -7.84
N THR A 447 -15.47 22.11 -9.12
CA THR A 447 -14.83 21.28 -10.14
C THR A 447 -13.43 21.72 -10.55
N ASP A 448 -12.76 22.56 -9.77
CA ASP A 448 -11.36 22.89 -10.02
C ASP A 448 -10.43 21.71 -9.72
N GLN A 449 -9.29 21.66 -10.42
CA GLN A 449 -8.41 20.51 -10.41
C GLN A 449 -7.87 20.18 -9.01
N ASP A 450 -7.66 21.18 -8.19
CA ASP A 450 -7.18 21.03 -6.82
C ASP A 450 -8.24 20.53 -5.82
N HIS A 451 -9.45 20.22 -6.32
CA HIS A 451 -10.51 19.58 -5.56
C HIS A 451 -10.92 18.22 -6.14
N ILE A 452 -10.68 17.95 -7.44
CA ILE A 452 -11.26 16.77 -8.09
C ILE A 452 -10.26 15.78 -8.70
N ASN A 453 -9.03 16.18 -9.03
CA ASN A 453 -8.15 15.32 -9.85
C ASN A 453 -7.86 13.96 -9.19
N GLY A 454 -7.62 13.90 -7.89
CA GLY A 454 -7.41 12.64 -7.15
C GLY A 454 -8.70 11.82 -7.02
N VAL A 455 -9.87 12.47 -6.84
CA VAL A 455 -11.17 11.79 -6.86
C VAL A 455 -11.43 11.16 -8.22
N LYS A 456 -11.16 11.89 -9.31
CA LYS A 456 -11.28 11.33 -10.67
C LYS A 456 -10.40 10.10 -10.85
N GLU A 457 -9.13 10.17 -10.43
CA GLU A 457 -8.24 9.01 -10.44
C GLU A 457 -8.79 7.84 -9.61
N LEU A 458 -9.30 8.11 -8.41
CA LEU A 458 -9.88 7.10 -7.54
C LEU A 458 -11.07 6.39 -8.20
N LEU A 459 -11.98 7.15 -8.82
CA LEU A 459 -13.12 6.62 -9.57
C LEU A 459 -12.67 5.80 -10.79
N GLU A 460 -11.67 6.25 -11.51
CA GLU A 460 -11.08 5.49 -12.62
C GLU A 460 -10.47 4.17 -12.14
N TYR A 461 -9.77 4.17 -10.99
CA TYR A 461 -9.23 2.93 -10.41
C TYR A 461 -10.32 1.97 -9.97
N MET A 462 -11.43 2.47 -9.41
CA MET A 462 -12.62 1.66 -9.10
C MET A 462 -13.20 1.03 -10.37
N GLY A 463 -13.39 1.84 -11.44
CA GLY A 463 -13.95 1.38 -12.72
C GLY A 463 -13.08 0.36 -13.43
N LYS A 464 -11.75 0.53 -13.38
CA LYS A 464 -10.76 -0.39 -13.98
C LYS A 464 -10.49 -1.64 -13.12
N GLY A 465 -11.05 -1.73 -11.91
CA GLY A 465 -10.77 -2.83 -10.96
C GLY A 465 -9.33 -2.85 -10.44
N LEU A 466 -8.72 -1.68 -10.25
CA LEU A 466 -7.38 -1.50 -9.69
C LEU A 466 -7.38 -1.32 -8.17
N THR A 467 -8.55 -1.23 -7.58
CA THR A 467 -8.78 -1.22 -6.13
C THR A 467 -10.06 -1.96 -5.79
N THR A 468 -10.16 -2.50 -4.58
CA THR A 468 -11.40 -3.08 -4.04
C THR A 468 -12.24 -2.06 -3.27
N ILE A 469 -11.71 -0.86 -3.02
CA ILE A 469 -12.49 0.24 -2.45
C ILE A 469 -13.63 0.59 -3.40
N ARG A 470 -14.81 0.85 -2.83
CA ARG A 470 -16.02 1.23 -3.56
C ARG A 470 -16.67 2.44 -2.90
N ALA A 471 -17.53 3.14 -3.67
CA ALA A 471 -18.31 4.26 -3.17
C ALA A 471 -19.79 4.11 -3.57
N GLY A 472 -20.68 4.57 -2.70
CA GLY A 472 -22.13 4.56 -2.95
C GLY A 472 -22.56 5.72 -3.84
N TYR A 473 -22.20 6.92 -3.42
CA TYR A 473 -22.65 8.15 -4.05
C TYR A 473 -21.51 9.12 -4.36
N LEU A 474 -21.62 9.81 -5.49
CA LEU A 474 -20.88 11.02 -5.80
C LEU A 474 -21.89 12.19 -5.73
N ILE A 475 -21.66 13.12 -4.82
CA ILE A 475 -22.53 14.25 -4.53
C ILE A 475 -21.88 15.52 -5.12
N LEU A 476 -22.52 16.09 -6.13
CA LEU A 476 -22.03 17.25 -6.87
C LEU A 476 -22.94 18.46 -6.66
N PRO A 477 -22.44 19.71 -6.74
CA PRO A 477 -23.31 20.88 -6.71
C PRO A 477 -24.28 20.88 -7.90
N ALA A 478 -25.52 21.27 -7.63
CA ALA A 478 -26.59 21.32 -8.64
C ALA A 478 -26.52 22.62 -9.44
N TRP A 479 -25.71 22.61 -10.47
CA TRP A 479 -25.57 23.75 -11.39
C TRP A 479 -26.42 23.57 -12.66
N ALA A 480 -26.98 24.69 -13.17
CA ALA A 480 -27.75 24.68 -14.43
C ALA A 480 -26.85 24.39 -15.63
N GLU A 481 -25.69 25.07 -15.70
CA GLU A 481 -24.64 24.81 -16.68
C GLU A 481 -23.60 23.90 -16.02
N ARG A 482 -23.37 22.72 -16.60
CA ARG A 482 -22.42 21.73 -16.08
C ARG A 482 -21.11 21.84 -16.85
N PRO A 483 -20.02 22.34 -16.24
CA PRO A 483 -18.70 22.39 -16.87
C PRO A 483 -18.23 21.02 -17.35
N ASP A 484 -17.27 20.96 -18.26
CA ASP A 484 -16.74 19.69 -18.78
C ASP A 484 -16.15 18.82 -17.66
N ALA A 485 -15.44 19.41 -16.70
CA ALA A 485 -14.91 18.70 -15.53
C ALA A 485 -16.02 18.02 -14.69
N TRP A 486 -17.19 18.68 -14.54
CA TRP A 486 -18.36 18.09 -13.89
C TRP A 486 -18.86 16.84 -14.63
N ARG A 487 -18.95 16.94 -15.98
CA ARG A 487 -19.42 15.84 -16.82
C ARG A 487 -18.42 14.66 -16.82
N GLU A 488 -17.13 14.96 -16.92
CA GLU A 488 -16.07 13.94 -16.87
C GLU A 488 -16.07 13.19 -15.55
N LEU A 489 -16.24 13.88 -14.43
CA LEU A 489 -16.29 13.28 -13.10
C LEU A 489 -17.55 12.41 -12.93
N ALA A 490 -18.70 12.87 -13.42
CA ALA A 490 -19.94 12.11 -13.40
C ALA A 490 -19.85 10.83 -14.27
N GLU A 491 -19.18 10.90 -15.43
CA GLU A 491 -18.96 9.72 -16.29
C GLU A 491 -17.97 8.71 -15.67
N ALA A 492 -16.91 9.20 -15.02
CA ALA A 492 -15.99 8.38 -14.24
C ALA A 492 -16.73 7.63 -13.11
N ALA A 493 -17.58 8.34 -12.37
CA ALA A 493 -18.40 7.75 -11.31
C ALA A 493 -19.35 6.68 -11.85
N LYS A 494 -20.03 6.96 -12.95
CA LYS A 494 -20.92 6.00 -13.61
C LYS A 494 -20.18 4.74 -14.07
N THR A 495 -18.98 4.91 -14.64
CA THR A 495 -18.11 3.78 -15.04
C THR A 495 -17.66 2.96 -13.84
N ALA A 496 -17.44 3.60 -12.69
CA ALA A 496 -17.13 2.96 -11.41
C ALA A 496 -18.33 2.29 -10.74
N GLY A 497 -19.55 2.48 -11.24
CA GLY A 497 -20.78 2.01 -10.61
C GLY A 497 -21.25 2.86 -9.43
N VAL A 498 -20.75 4.10 -9.29
CA VAL A 498 -21.09 5.06 -8.25
C VAL A 498 -22.28 5.91 -8.71
N LYS A 499 -23.27 6.08 -7.85
CA LYS A 499 -24.47 6.88 -8.17
C LYS A 499 -24.16 8.36 -8.05
N VAL A 500 -24.49 9.12 -9.10
CA VAL A 500 -24.32 10.57 -9.09
C VAL A 500 -25.61 11.23 -8.63
N VAL A 501 -25.51 12.07 -7.62
CA VAL A 501 -26.59 12.91 -7.11
C VAL A 501 -26.13 14.36 -7.04
N THR A 502 -27.07 15.29 -7.06
CA THR A 502 -26.77 16.72 -6.94
C THR A 502 -27.38 17.28 -5.68
N ALA A 503 -26.70 18.21 -5.04
CA ALA A 503 -27.12 18.85 -3.81
C ALA A 503 -27.24 20.38 -3.96
N VAL A 504 -28.22 20.93 -3.23
CA VAL A 504 -28.52 22.36 -3.16
C VAL A 504 -28.77 22.78 -1.73
N LYS A 505 -28.76 24.08 -1.49
CA LYS A 505 -29.13 24.68 -0.20
C LYS A 505 -30.44 24.11 0.35
N GLY A 506 -30.38 23.65 1.59
CA GLY A 506 -31.48 23.07 2.32
C GLY A 506 -31.58 21.54 2.22
N ASP A 507 -30.69 20.90 1.43
CA ASP A 507 -30.57 19.46 1.45
C ASP A 507 -29.84 19.00 2.72
N GLU A 508 -30.34 17.94 3.34
CA GLU A 508 -29.76 17.34 4.53
C GLU A 508 -29.44 15.85 4.26
N LEU A 509 -28.31 15.40 4.72
CA LEU A 509 -27.90 13.99 4.70
C LEU A 509 -27.72 13.52 6.15
N PRO A 510 -28.75 12.95 6.77
CA PRO A 510 -28.61 12.35 8.09
C PRO A 510 -27.86 11.02 7.99
N CYS A 511 -26.88 10.85 8.88
CA CYS A 511 -26.06 9.65 8.95
C CYS A 511 -25.87 9.24 10.41
N GLY A 512 -26.81 8.48 10.93
CA GLY A 512 -26.86 8.13 12.35
C GLY A 512 -27.04 9.37 13.23
N LYS A 513 -26.04 9.66 14.07
CA LYS A 513 -26.00 10.83 14.96
C LYS A 513 -25.32 12.05 14.32
N VAL A 514 -24.74 11.87 13.15
CA VAL A 514 -24.08 12.90 12.37
C VAL A 514 -25.01 13.34 11.26
N SER A 515 -25.01 14.63 10.94
CA SER A 515 -25.72 15.14 9.77
C SER A 515 -24.87 16.13 8.98
N PHE A 516 -25.04 16.10 7.66
CA PHE A 516 -24.49 17.09 6.76
C PHE A 516 -25.63 17.97 6.25
N SER A 517 -25.52 19.28 6.41
CA SER A 517 -26.48 20.28 5.91
C SER A 517 -25.82 21.10 4.82
N VAL A 518 -26.46 21.17 3.65
CA VAL A 518 -25.96 21.97 2.52
C VAL A 518 -26.49 23.40 2.65
N LEU A 519 -25.57 24.34 2.84
CA LEU A 519 -25.89 25.77 3.02
C LEU A 519 -25.82 26.56 1.70
N TRP A 520 -25.07 26.03 0.70
CA TRP A 520 -24.87 26.61 -0.62
C TRP A 520 -24.50 25.50 -1.61
N PRO A 521 -24.78 25.56 -2.94
CA PRO A 521 -25.37 26.69 -3.68
C PRO A 521 -26.91 26.72 -3.65
N GLU A 522 -27.48 27.83 -4.07
CA GLU A 522 -28.93 27.98 -4.26
C GLU A 522 -29.42 27.19 -5.49
N LYS A 523 -30.75 26.91 -5.54
CA LYS A 523 -31.38 26.10 -6.63
C LYS A 523 -31.20 26.71 -8.04
N ASN A 524 -30.93 28.01 -8.14
CA ASN A 524 -30.73 28.72 -9.38
C ASN A 524 -29.28 28.98 -9.74
N ALA A 525 -28.36 28.32 -9.07
CA ALA A 525 -26.93 28.41 -9.36
C ALA A 525 -26.62 28.03 -10.80
N THR A 526 -25.76 28.80 -11.44
CA THR A 526 -25.49 28.68 -12.87
C THR A 526 -24.36 27.73 -13.22
N GLY A 527 -23.35 27.61 -12.36
CA GLY A 527 -22.10 26.88 -12.61
C GLY A 527 -21.09 27.69 -13.45
N LYS A 528 -21.31 28.98 -13.62
CA LYS A 528 -20.38 29.86 -14.36
C LYS A 528 -19.19 30.29 -13.55
N ASP A 529 -19.38 30.57 -12.28
CA ASP A 529 -18.33 30.82 -11.31
C ASP A 529 -18.30 29.66 -10.32
N VAL A 530 -17.45 28.70 -10.62
CA VAL A 530 -17.40 27.42 -9.87
C VAL A 530 -16.98 27.63 -8.42
N ASN A 531 -16.17 28.67 -8.14
CA ASN A 531 -15.70 28.98 -6.79
C ASN A 531 -16.81 29.68 -6.00
N GLU A 532 -17.44 30.75 -6.53
CA GLU A 532 -18.53 31.45 -5.85
C GLU A 532 -19.79 30.56 -5.70
N GLU A 533 -19.95 29.55 -6.53
CA GLU A 533 -21.03 28.56 -6.45
C GLU A 533 -20.57 27.21 -5.92
N ALA A 534 -19.43 27.17 -5.20
CA ALA A 534 -18.95 25.96 -4.53
C ALA A 534 -19.89 25.51 -3.41
N MET A 535 -19.97 24.20 -3.16
CA MET A 535 -20.82 23.64 -2.10
C MET A 535 -20.25 24.01 -0.73
N VAL A 536 -21.07 24.67 0.08
CA VAL A 536 -20.80 24.93 1.50
C VAL A 536 -21.64 23.98 2.32
N MET A 537 -21.00 23.28 3.25
CA MET A 537 -21.65 22.27 4.08
C MET A 537 -21.28 22.46 5.54
N GLU A 538 -22.24 22.18 6.41
CA GLU A 538 -22.07 22.06 7.84
C GLU A 538 -22.19 20.58 8.27
N LEU A 539 -21.26 20.13 9.06
CA LEU A 539 -21.25 18.81 9.70
C LEU A 539 -21.58 18.99 11.17
N SER A 540 -22.66 18.37 11.63
CA SER A 540 -23.11 18.46 13.02
C SER A 540 -23.10 17.10 13.70
N PHE A 541 -22.59 17.05 14.95
CA PHE A 541 -22.58 15.88 15.82
C PHE A 541 -22.70 16.27 17.28
N GLY A 542 -23.86 16.05 17.90
CA GLY A 542 -24.15 16.52 19.25
C GLY A 542 -24.08 18.06 19.34
N ASP A 543 -23.19 18.56 20.19
CA ASP A 543 -22.94 20.01 20.32
C ASP A 543 -21.83 20.50 19.36
N PHE A 544 -21.14 19.59 18.64
CA PHE A 544 -20.05 19.93 17.72
C PHE A 544 -20.55 20.30 16.32
N GLN A 545 -19.98 21.36 15.77
CA GLN A 545 -20.24 21.84 14.41
C GLN A 545 -18.95 22.14 13.68
N MET A 546 -18.84 21.67 12.43
CA MET A 546 -17.72 21.99 11.53
C MET A 546 -18.23 22.49 10.18
N LEU A 547 -17.67 23.59 9.72
CA LEU A 547 -18.06 24.23 8.46
C LEU A 547 -16.99 23.99 7.38
N PHE A 548 -17.44 23.51 6.23
CA PHE A 548 -16.64 23.35 5.00
C PHE A 548 -17.12 24.38 3.97
N THR A 549 -16.24 25.28 3.57
CA THR A 549 -16.61 26.43 2.74
C THR A 549 -16.16 26.27 1.28
N GLY A 550 -15.46 25.17 0.93
CA GLY A 550 -14.83 25.08 -0.38
C GLY A 550 -13.99 26.31 -0.68
N ASP A 551 -14.09 26.83 -1.88
CA ASP A 551 -13.32 28.00 -2.34
C ASP A 551 -14.18 29.27 -2.55
N ILE A 552 -15.30 29.37 -1.79
CA ILE A 552 -16.14 30.60 -1.85
C ILE A 552 -15.34 31.84 -1.47
N GLY A 553 -15.67 32.95 -2.12
CA GLY A 553 -15.13 34.27 -1.83
C GLY A 553 -16.06 35.14 -1.00
N ALA A 554 -15.63 36.38 -0.77
CA ALA A 554 -16.34 37.38 0.04
C ALA A 554 -17.77 37.65 -0.41
N ASP A 555 -18.06 37.55 -1.70
CA ASP A 555 -19.40 37.83 -2.23
C ASP A 555 -20.40 36.73 -1.84
N THR A 556 -19.98 35.47 -1.84
CA THR A 556 -20.83 34.36 -1.38
C THR A 556 -20.92 34.33 0.15
N GLU A 557 -19.86 34.67 0.89
CA GLU A 557 -19.93 34.83 2.35
C GLU A 557 -20.99 35.87 2.74
N LYS A 558 -21.06 37.05 2.05
CA LYS A 558 -22.11 38.06 2.27
C LYS A 558 -23.51 37.52 2.01
N LYS A 559 -23.68 36.70 0.96
CA LYS A 559 -24.98 36.07 0.65
C LYS A 559 -25.40 35.09 1.75
N LEU A 560 -24.46 34.27 2.24
CA LEU A 560 -24.70 33.35 3.35
C LEU A 560 -25.10 34.08 4.63
N LEU A 561 -24.39 35.19 4.97
CA LEU A 561 -24.73 36.03 6.11
C LEU A 561 -26.13 36.64 5.98
N ALA A 562 -26.48 37.17 4.80
CA ALA A 562 -27.77 37.78 4.50
C ALA A 562 -28.91 36.76 4.52
N ALA A 563 -28.64 35.51 4.15
CA ALA A 563 -29.65 34.44 4.16
C ALA A 563 -30.01 33.97 5.57
N GLY A 564 -29.15 34.22 6.57
CA GLY A 564 -29.32 33.74 7.94
C GLY A 564 -29.08 32.24 8.07
N GLY A 565 -29.13 31.73 9.31
CA GLY A 565 -28.98 30.30 9.58
C GLY A 565 -27.56 29.87 9.89
N LEU A 566 -26.54 30.72 9.71
CA LEU A 566 -25.20 30.46 10.22
C LEU A 566 -25.16 30.71 11.74
N GLU A 567 -24.56 29.76 12.45
CA GLU A 567 -24.34 29.85 13.90
C GLU A 567 -22.84 29.80 14.21
N ASP A 568 -22.47 29.90 15.49
CA ASP A 568 -21.09 29.68 15.93
C ASP A 568 -20.67 28.25 15.57
N VAL A 569 -19.43 28.01 15.11
CA VAL A 569 -18.92 26.66 14.77
C VAL A 569 -17.63 26.38 15.55
N ASP A 570 -17.41 25.13 15.96
CA ASP A 570 -16.18 24.74 16.65
C ASP A 570 -14.98 24.71 15.69
N CYS A 571 -15.20 24.28 14.46
CA CYS A 571 -14.15 24.10 13.48
C CYS A 571 -14.50 24.67 12.10
N LEU A 572 -13.56 25.36 11.49
CA LEU A 572 -13.67 25.89 10.12
C LEU A 572 -12.60 25.27 9.23
N LYS A 573 -13.00 24.65 8.12
CA LYS A 573 -12.10 24.47 6.98
C LYS A 573 -12.07 25.78 6.21
N VAL A 574 -10.94 26.48 6.31
CA VAL A 574 -10.77 27.82 5.75
C VAL A 574 -10.93 27.83 4.24
N GLY A 575 -11.73 28.76 3.74
CA GLY A 575 -12.06 28.88 2.34
C GLY A 575 -10.86 29.24 1.47
N HIS A 576 -10.86 28.74 0.25
CA HIS A 576 -9.91 29.08 -0.82
C HIS A 576 -8.44 29.04 -0.35
N HIS A 577 -8.11 27.99 0.42
CA HIS A 577 -6.76 27.73 0.95
C HIS A 577 -6.14 28.89 1.75
N GLY A 578 -6.97 29.77 2.31
CA GLY A 578 -6.54 30.98 3.02
C GLY A 578 -6.24 32.15 2.10
N SER A 579 -6.97 32.28 0.99
CA SER A 579 -6.94 33.44 0.09
C SER A 579 -7.31 34.74 0.85
N ARG A 580 -6.71 35.88 0.45
CA ARG A 580 -7.08 37.20 0.99
C ARG A 580 -8.52 37.60 0.69
N TYR A 581 -9.12 37.02 -0.34
CA TYR A 581 -10.45 37.33 -0.85
C TYR A 581 -11.55 36.44 -0.23
N SER A 582 -11.22 35.57 0.70
CA SER A 582 -12.15 34.72 1.45
C SER A 582 -11.96 34.91 2.95
N THR A 583 -12.84 34.33 3.74
CA THR A 583 -12.79 34.33 5.21
C THR A 583 -12.76 35.74 5.77
N THR A 584 -13.81 36.51 5.41
CA THR A 584 -13.94 37.93 5.77
C THR A 584 -14.17 38.12 7.27
N GLU A 585 -13.83 39.29 7.80
CA GLU A 585 -14.04 39.67 9.21
C GLU A 585 -15.49 39.47 9.64
N ALA A 586 -16.44 39.99 8.85
CA ALA A 586 -17.88 39.86 9.12
C ALA A 586 -18.35 38.40 9.15
N PHE A 587 -17.73 37.52 8.33
CA PHE A 587 -18.01 36.11 8.34
C PHE A 587 -17.49 35.45 9.61
N LEU A 588 -16.24 35.78 10.00
CA LEU A 588 -15.61 35.28 11.23
C LEU A 588 -16.32 35.75 12.51
N GLU A 589 -16.76 37.01 12.55
CA GLU A 589 -17.56 37.54 13.68
C GLU A 589 -18.85 36.76 13.89
N LYS A 590 -19.42 36.21 12.82
CA LYS A 590 -20.67 35.44 12.88
C LYS A 590 -20.43 34.00 13.31
N ILE A 591 -19.41 33.30 12.72
CA ILE A 591 -19.20 31.88 12.93
C ILE A 591 -18.21 31.53 14.05
N LYS A 592 -17.36 32.44 14.48
CA LYS A 592 -16.40 32.39 15.61
C LYS A 592 -15.70 31.05 15.82
N PRO A 593 -15.01 30.51 14.83
CA PRO A 593 -14.45 29.17 14.94
C PRO A 593 -13.35 29.11 16.01
N GLU A 594 -13.41 28.09 16.89
CA GLU A 594 -12.33 27.83 17.84
C GLU A 594 -11.06 27.33 17.13
N VAL A 595 -11.24 26.50 16.09
CA VAL A 595 -10.15 25.92 15.28
C VAL A 595 -10.38 26.26 13.81
N ALA A 596 -9.34 26.73 13.14
CA ALA A 596 -9.35 27.00 11.71
C ALA A 596 -8.26 26.18 11.01
N ILE A 597 -8.64 25.35 10.04
CA ILE A 597 -7.73 24.47 9.30
C ILE A 597 -7.49 25.02 7.91
N ILE A 598 -6.23 25.28 7.59
CA ILE A 598 -5.79 25.75 6.27
C ILE A 598 -5.07 24.60 5.56
N SER A 599 -5.61 24.18 4.41
CA SER A 599 -4.97 23.23 3.51
C SER A 599 -4.29 23.98 2.37
N CYS A 600 -2.96 23.95 2.34
CA CYS A 600 -2.17 24.61 1.29
C CYS A 600 -0.75 24.03 1.22
N SER A 601 -0.03 24.34 0.13
CA SER A 601 1.36 23.93 -0.07
C SER A 601 2.35 25.00 0.42
N LEU A 602 3.47 24.56 0.99
CA LEU A 602 4.61 25.44 1.32
C LEU A 602 5.18 26.20 0.11
N THR A 603 5.07 25.60 -1.07
CA THR A 603 5.68 26.10 -2.31
C THR A 603 4.65 26.49 -3.36
N ASN A 604 3.48 26.99 -2.93
CA ASN A 604 2.45 27.46 -3.87
C ASN A 604 2.85 28.82 -4.50
N THR A 605 2.33 29.08 -5.70
CA THR A 605 2.56 30.32 -6.45
C THR A 605 1.47 31.38 -6.18
N TYR A 606 0.43 31.03 -5.43
CA TYR A 606 -0.73 31.88 -5.17
C TYR A 606 -0.54 32.81 -3.97
N GLY A 607 0.50 32.55 -3.15
CA GLY A 607 0.73 33.29 -1.91
C GLY A 607 -0.22 32.89 -0.78
N HIS A 608 -0.75 31.67 -0.83
CA HIS A 608 -1.63 31.12 0.21
C HIS A 608 -0.81 30.40 1.30
N PRO A 609 -1.22 30.49 2.59
CA PRO A 609 -2.27 31.39 3.07
C PRO A 609 -1.77 32.82 3.07
N SER A 610 -2.66 33.76 2.78
CA SER A 610 -2.31 35.18 2.84
C SER A 610 -2.09 35.62 4.29
N PRO A 611 -1.12 36.51 4.57
CA PRO A 611 -0.91 37.03 5.91
C PRO A 611 -2.16 37.69 6.50
N GLU A 612 -2.94 38.38 5.66
CA GLU A 612 -4.15 39.08 6.05
C GLU A 612 -5.24 38.11 6.55
N THR A 613 -5.40 36.97 5.88
CA THR A 613 -6.38 35.95 6.32
C THR A 613 -5.94 35.28 7.62
N VAL A 614 -4.64 35.01 7.77
CA VAL A 614 -4.09 34.45 9.01
C VAL A 614 -4.27 35.43 10.18
N GLU A 615 -4.10 36.72 9.93
CA GLU A 615 -4.29 37.76 10.95
C GLU A 615 -5.76 37.86 11.39
N ARG A 616 -6.70 37.92 10.42
CA ARG A 616 -8.15 37.89 10.74
C ARG A 616 -8.57 36.69 11.57
N LEU A 617 -8.06 35.48 11.24
CA LEU A 617 -8.36 34.28 12.00
C LEU A 617 -7.84 34.35 13.44
N LYS A 618 -6.63 34.90 13.64
CA LYS A 618 -6.07 35.10 14.98
C LYS A 618 -6.81 36.15 15.78
N GLU A 619 -7.21 37.24 15.14
CA GLU A 619 -8.01 38.31 15.76
C GLU A 619 -9.39 37.80 16.18
N ALA A 620 -9.98 36.87 15.39
CA ALA A 620 -11.20 36.16 15.76
C ALA A 620 -11.03 35.17 16.89
N GLY A 621 -9.78 34.94 17.36
CA GLY A 621 -9.46 34.02 18.48
C GLY A 621 -9.27 32.55 18.06
N SER A 622 -9.21 32.24 16.78
CA SER A 622 -9.08 30.88 16.29
C SER A 622 -7.66 30.31 16.45
N GLN A 623 -7.57 29.04 16.86
CA GLN A 623 -6.35 28.26 16.74
C GLN A 623 -6.17 27.85 15.28
N VAL A 624 -5.11 28.35 14.62
CA VAL A 624 -4.88 28.09 13.19
C VAL A 624 -3.94 26.91 12.99
N GLU A 625 -4.41 25.87 12.29
CA GLU A 625 -3.66 24.67 11.94
C GLU A 625 -3.38 24.64 10.43
N TYR A 626 -2.21 24.10 10.03
CA TYR A 626 -1.75 24.11 8.63
C TYR A 626 -1.34 22.71 8.20
N THR A 627 -1.91 22.18 7.12
CA THR A 627 -1.51 20.87 6.57
C THR A 627 -0.05 20.88 6.11
N MET A 628 0.41 21.96 5.50
CA MET A 628 1.79 22.12 5.02
C MET A 628 2.86 22.02 6.10
N LYS A 629 2.52 22.26 7.37
CA LYS A 629 3.46 22.15 8.52
C LYS A 629 3.25 20.86 9.29
N ASN A 630 1.99 20.56 9.59
CA ASN A 630 1.60 19.52 10.52
C ASN A 630 1.32 18.17 9.83
N GLY A 631 1.38 18.11 8.48
CA GLY A 631 0.85 16.98 7.72
C GLY A 631 -0.68 16.91 7.87
N ALA A 632 -1.25 15.72 7.76
CA ALA A 632 -2.68 15.54 7.99
C ALA A 632 -3.10 16.02 9.38
N ILE A 633 -4.22 16.72 9.47
CA ILE A 633 -4.79 17.23 10.71
C ILE A 633 -6.06 16.45 11.00
N THR A 634 -6.13 15.84 12.17
CA THR A 634 -7.30 15.06 12.63
C THR A 634 -8.06 15.85 13.66
N VAL A 635 -9.34 16.07 13.40
CA VAL A 635 -10.32 16.57 14.36
C VAL A 635 -11.07 15.36 14.89
N GLU A 636 -11.00 15.10 16.19
CA GLU A 636 -11.70 14.00 16.85
C GLU A 636 -12.61 14.55 17.93
N THR A 637 -13.89 14.11 17.94
CA THR A 637 -14.87 14.57 18.92
C THR A 637 -15.85 13.47 19.30
N ASP A 638 -16.31 13.53 20.56
CA ASP A 638 -17.42 12.74 21.10
C ASP A 638 -18.78 13.50 21.03
N GLY A 639 -18.81 14.64 20.32
CA GLY A 639 -19.93 15.55 20.23
C GLY A 639 -19.95 16.63 21.30
N ARG A 640 -18.94 16.68 22.21
CA ARG A 640 -18.81 17.69 23.26
C ARG A 640 -17.40 18.20 23.45
N LYS A 641 -16.42 17.33 23.29
CA LYS A 641 -14.99 17.66 23.46
C LYS A 641 -14.29 17.53 22.14
N LEU A 642 -13.51 18.54 21.81
CA LEU A 642 -12.70 18.59 20.61
C LEU A 642 -11.25 18.24 20.93
N LYS A 643 -10.65 17.39 20.09
CA LYS A 643 -9.23 17.04 20.14
C LYS A 643 -8.62 17.18 18.77
N ILE A 644 -7.50 17.91 18.69
CA ILE A 644 -6.75 18.08 17.45
C ILE A 644 -5.52 17.20 17.47
N GLY A 645 -5.42 16.32 16.46
CA GLY A 645 -4.25 15.51 16.17
C GLY A 645 -3.47 16.08 14.99
N ARG A 646 -2.14 16.03 15.08
CA ARG A 646 -1.23 16.42 13.99
C ARG A 646 -0.43 15.19 13.61
N PHE A 647 -0.37 14.90 12.31
CA PHE A 647 0.33 13.71 11.83
C PHE A 647 1.85 13.86 11.95
N ARG A 648 2.38 15.03 11.61
CA ARG A 648 3.76 15.43 11.89
C ARG A 648 3.80 16.12 13.25
N LYS A 649 4.63 15.61 14.14
CA LYS A 649 4.97 16.30 15.40
C LYS A 649 6.30 17.00 15.18
N ASP A 650 6.37 18.29 15.50
CA ASP A 650 7.60 19.09 15.49
C ASP A 650 8.69 18.45 16.38
#